data_e584ca2d2cbe7862e092633708fe32e1
#
_entry.id   e584ca2d2cbe7862e092633708fe32e1
#
_cell.length_a   1.000
_cell.length_b   1.000
_cell.length_c   1.000
_cell.angle_alpha   90.00
_cell.angle_beta   90.00
_cell.angle_gamma   90.00
#
_symmetry.space_group_name_H-M   'P 1'
#
loop_
_entity.id
_entity.type
_entity.pdbx_description
1 polymer ?
#
loop_
_entity_poly.entity_id
_entity_poly.type
_entity_poly.pdbx_seq_one_letter_code
_entity_poly.pdbx_strand_id
1 'polypeptide(L)'
;MSNLRFEVVAEAFRKRPLEVPAPKERPSEYFAKYVFNRPKMYRYLSVEVYNKLIDVIDNGCRLDRSIADAVAAGMKRWAEEHGVTHYTHWFQPLTEGTAEKHDAFVEHDGKGGMIEEFSGKLLVQQEPDASSFPNGGIRNTFEARGYSAWDPTSPVFIIDDTLCIPTIFISYTGEALDYKAPLLKSLHAVGEAATAVCRYFDRKVKKVQTNLGWEQEYFLVDESLYSARPDLMLTGRTLMGHDSAKNQQMDDHYFGTIPERVQAFMKDLETQALELGIPCKTRHNEVAPGQFELAPIYEECNLAVDHNMLLMSLMKKVAHKHGFRVLLHEKPFDGINGSGKHNNWSLVTDTGVLLHAAGKTPEDNLRFVVFIVETLMGVYRHNGLLKASIMSATNAHRLGANEAPPAIISSFLGRQLTDLLDHIEKADKDELFNVVGKKGMKLDIPEIPELMIDNTDRNRTSPFAFTGNRFEFRAVGSEANCASALIVLNTAVAEALTDFKQRVDALIAGGEDQTSAIIDVIREDIRRCRLIRFDGNGYSDEWKAEAARRGLDCEASCPLCFDRYLDPETIRMFEKMNVMSRSELEARNEVKWETYTKKIQIEARVMGDLSMNHIIPVATHYQSRLAKNVEGMFNVFGRKEGKALTARNVKIIREIAERTQLIETGIEELVDARKVANRIQNEREKAVAYHDTVIPKMDKVRYQIDKLELIVADELWTLPKYRELLFIR
;
A
#
# COMPACT_ATOMS: atom_id res chain seq x y z
N MET A 1 -24.80 -36.26 -2.18
CA MET A 1 -24.73 -34.80 -2.44
C MET A 1 -23.30 -34.55 -2.84
N SER A 2 -23.06 -33.96 -3.98
CA SER A 2 -21.69 -33.55 -4.36
C SER A 2 -21.22 -32.48 -3.39
N ASN A 3 -19.93 -32.52 -3.03
CA ASN A 3 -19.35 -31.50 -2.18
C ASN A 3 -19.05 -30.28 -3.02
N LEU A 4 -19.62 -29.12 -2.69
CA LEU A 4 -19.41 -27.84 -3.40
C LEU A 4 -17.94 -27.59 -3.72
N ARG A 5 -17.04 -27.92 -2.79
CA ARG A 5 -15.60 -27.78 -2.98
C ARG A 5 -15.10 -28.51 -4.25
N PHE A 6 -15.49 -29.75 -4.49
CA PHE A 6 -15.05 -30.47 -5.68
C PHE A 6 -15.68 -29.93 -6.97
N GLU A 7 -16.89 -29.40 -6.89
CA GLU A 7 -17.53 -28.74 -8.03
C GLU A 7 -16.76 -27.49 -8.44
N VAL A 8 -16.45 -26.59 -7.49
CA VAL A 8 -15.69 -25.34 -7.77
C VAL A 8 -14.26 -25.62 -8.20
N VAL A 9 -13.60 -26.66 -7.65
CA VAL A 9 -12.28 -27.10 -8.09
C VAL A 9 -12.34 -27.60 -9.54
N ALA A 10 -13.34 -28.42 -9.89
CA ALA A 10 -13.51 -28.91 -11.24
C ALA A 10 -13.83 -27.77 -12.22
N GLU A 11 -14.59 -26.78 -11.79
CA GLU A 11 -14.88 -25.58 -12.59
C GLU A 11 -13.61 -24.76 -12.83
N ALA A 12 -12.83 -24.48 -11.79
CA ALA A 12 -11.55 -23.76 -11.91
C ALA A 12 -10.61 -24.42 -12.93
N PHE A 13 -10.52 -25.77 -12.91
CA PHE A 13 -9.69 -26.54 -13.85
C PHE A 13 -10.20 -26.50 -15.31
N ARG A 14 -11.47 -26.25 -15.54
CA ARG A 14 -12.05 -26.17 -16.89
C ARG A 14 -11.85 -24.81 -17.55
N LYS A 15 -11.62 -23.76 -16.78
CA LYS A 15 -11.46 -22.41 -17.31
C LYS A 15 -10.22 -22.34 -18.20
N ARG A 16 -10.36 -21.61 -19.31
CA ARG A 16 -9.30 -21.37 -20.28
C ARG A 16 -8.95 -19.89 -20.31
N PRO A 17 -7.74 -19.51 -20.75
CA PRO A 17 -7.39 -18.11 -20.95
C PRO A 17 -8.41 -17.45 -21.88
N LEU A 18 -8.83 -16.23 -21.54
CA LEU A 18 -9.56 -15.40 -22.51
C LEU A 18 -8.59 -14.95 -23.61
N GLU A 19 -9.08 -14.91 -24.84
CA GLU A 19 -8.35 -14.31 -25.92
C GLU A 19 -8.30 -12.79 -25.75
N VAL A 20 -7.11 -12.26 -25.56
CA VAL A 20 -6.86 -10.82 -25.48
C VAL A 20 -6.16 -10.40 -26.77
N PRO A 21 -6.88 -9.73 -27.69
CA PRO A 21 -6.27 -9.27 -28.94
C PRO A 21 -5.14 -8.28 -28.62
N ALA A 22 -4.02 -8.43 -29.33
CA ALA A 22 -2.97 -7.43 -29.23
C ALA A 22 -3.44 -6.10 -29.83
N PRO A 23 -3.19 -4.96 -29.19
CA PRO A 23 -3.43 -3.66 -29.80
C PRO A 23 -2.73 -3.58 -31.16
N LYS A 24 -3.41 -3.00 -32.16
CA LYS A 24 -2.82 -2.79 -33.49
C LYS A 24 -1.80 -1.65 -33.49
N GLU A 25 -1.96 -0.72 -32.57
CA GLU A 25 -1.15 0.47 -32.36
C GLU A 25 0.01 0.16 -31.41
N ARG A 26 1.06 0.95 -31.46
CA ARG A 26 2.17 0.89 -30.49
C ARG A 26 1.72 1.43 -29.14
N PRO A 27 2.30 0.95 -28.01
CA PRO A 27 1.96 1.47 -26.69
C PRO A 27 2.03 3.00 -26.58
N SER A 28 3.00 3.64 -27.23
CA SER A 28 3.13 5.10 -27.27
C SER A 28 2.01 5.84 -28.01
N GLU A 29 1.27 5.14 -28.87
CA GLU A 29 0.19 5.73 -29.70
C GLU A 29 -1.16 5.71 -28.96
N TYR A 30 -1.42 4.66 -28.17
CA TYR A 30 -2.65 4.57 -27.37
C TYR A 30 -2.47 4.98 -25.89
N PHE A 31 -1.22 5.28 -25.45
CA PHE A 31 -0.98 5.76 -24.09
C PHE A 31 -1.78 7.02 -23.78
N ALA A 32 -2.45 7.01 -22.62
CA ALA A 32 -3.32 8.10 -22.15
C ALA A 32 -4.46 8.46 -23.12
N LYS A 33 -4.97 7.48 -23.90
CA LYS A 33 -6.09 7.66 -24.82
C LYS A 33 -7.31 8.25 -24.14
N TYR A 34 -7.62 7.79 -22.94
CA TYR A 34 -8.77 8.20 -22.14
C TYR A 34 -8.40 9.21 -21.03
N VAL A 35 -7.34 10.00 -21.23
CA VAL A 35 -6.88 11.03 -20.28
C VAL A 35 -6.89 12.40 -20.95
N PHE A 36 -7.48 13.41 -20.31
CA PHE A 36 -7.48 14.80 -20.78
C PHE A 36 -6.12 15.45 -20.47
N ASN A 37 -5.08 14.99 -21.16
CA ASN A 37 -3.68 15.40 -21.02
C ASN A 37 -3.37 16.70 -21.79
N ARG A 38 -2.16 17.24 -21.65
CA ARG A 38 -1.73 18.49 -22.28
C ARG A 38 -2.00 18.57 -23.79
N PRO A 39 -1.73 17.54 -24.63
CA PRO A 39 -2.10 17.58 -26.05
C PRO A 39 -3.61 17.77 -26.28
N LYS A 40 -4.45 17.12 -25.47
CA LYS A 40 -5.91 17.28 -25.56
C LYS A 40 -6.38 18.63 -25.02
N MET A 41 -5.80 19.09 -23.90
CA MET A 41 -6.04 20.46 -23.39
C MET A 41 -5.77 21.49 -24.47
N TYR A 42 -4.63 21.39 -25.17
CA TYR A 42 -4.27 22.30 -26.27
C TYR A 42 -5.26 22.23 -27.44
N ARG A 43 -5.79 21.05 -27.75
CA ARG A 43 -6.76 20.85 -28.86
C ARG A 43 -8.16 21.37 -28.55
N TYR A 44 -8.61 21.23 -27.31
CA TYR A 44 -10.01 21.51 -26.93
C TYR A 44 -10.21 22.86 -26.22
N LEU A 45 -9.14 23.52 -25.80
CA LEU A 45 -9.17 24.83 -25.14
C LEU A 45 -8.64 25.94 -26.08
N SER A 46 -9.05 27.17 -25.85
CA SER A 46 -8.38 28.31 -26.50
C SER A 46 -6.95 28.44 -25.96
N VAL A 47 -6.05 29.03 -26.75
CA VAL A 47 -4.64 29.22 -26.38
C VAL A 47 -4.51 30.00 -25.05
N GLU A 48 -5.37 30.99 -24.83
CA GLU A 48 -5.37 31.77 -23.58
C GLU A 48 -5.75 30.90 -22.38
N VAL A 49 -6.85 30.14 -22.47
CA VAL A 49 -7.32 29.24 -21.40
C VAL A 49 -6.31 28.15 -21.13
N TYR A 50 -5.74 27.56 -22.19
CA TYR A 50 -4.69 26.55 -22.09
C TYR A 50 -3.48 27.10 -21.31
N ASN A 51 -2.94 28.27 -21.69
CA ASN A 51 -1.77 28.84 -21.02
C ASN A 51 -2.04 29.13 -19.53
N LYS A 52 -3.21 29.67 -19.18
CA LYS A 52 -3.61 29.92 -17.79
C LYS A 52 -3.72 28.60 -17.01
N LEU A 53 -4.28 27.54 -17.60
CA LEU A 53 -4.41 26.24 -16.94
C LEU A 53 -3.03 25.59 -16.73
N ILE A 54 -2.14 25.66 -17.73
CA ILE A 54 -0.77 25.14 -17.61
C ILE A 54 0.04 25.89 -16.54
N ASP A 55 -0.17 27.21 -16.42
CA ASP A 55 0.48 27.99 -15.35
C ASP A 55 0.03 27.55 -13.94
N VAL A 56 -1.25 27.21 -13.79
CA VAL A 56 -1.76 26.61 -12.54
C VAL A 56 -1.08 25.26 -12.27
N ILE A 57 -0.99 24.38 -13.27
CA ILE A 57 -0.43 23.03 -13.13
C ILE A 57 1.08 23.08 -12.83
N ASP A 58 1.84 23.90 -13.54
CA ASP A 58 3.31 23.91 -13.47
C ASP A 58 3.85 24.78 -12.34
N ASN A 59 3.24 25.95 -12.12
CA ASN A 59 3.74 26.95 -11.20
C ASN A 59 2.93 27.05 -9.89
N GLY A 60 1.83 26.29 -9.76
CA GLY A 60 0.98 26.34 -8.57
C GLY A 60 0.22 27.66 -8.41
N CYS A 61 -0.01 28.39 -9.51
CA CYS A 61 -0.80 29.61 -9.51
C CYS A 61 -2.26 29.31 -9.13
N ARG A 62 -2.92 30.26 -8.48
CA ARG A 62 -4.33 30.08 -8.12
C ARG A 62 -5.20 30.00 -9.38
N LEU A 63 -6.05 28.98 -9.44
CA LEU A 63 -7.02 28.83 -10.52
C LEU A 63 -7.98 30.03 -10.54
N ASP A 64 -8.02 30.73 -11.68
CA ASP A 64 -9.02 31.77 -11.93
C ASP A 64 -10.35 31.11 -12.32
N ARG A 65 -11.39 31.31 -11.50
CA ARG A 65 -12.74 30.78 -11.77
C ARG A 65 -13.31 31.25 -13.11
N SER A 66 -12.81 32.36 -13.65
CA SER A 66 -13.27 32.91 -14.95
C SER A 66 -12.97 31.96 -16.13
N ILE A 67 -11.98 31.05 -16.00
CA ILE A 67 -11.68 30.09 -17.06
C ILE A 67 -12.37 28.74 -16.86
N ALA A 68 -12.98 28.49 -15.70
CA ALA A 68 -13.55 27.19 -15.34
C ALA A 68 -14.64 26.72 -16.33
N ASP A 69 -15.53 27.64 -16.77
CA ASP A 69 -16.57 27.29 -17.76
C ASP A 69 -15.97 26.92 -19.11
N ALA A 70 -14.92 27.61 -19.54
CA ALA A 70 -14.23 27.28 -20.80
C ALA A 70 -13.50 25.92 -20.72
N VAL A 71 -12.89 25.62 -19.57
CA VAL A 71 -12.25 24.31 -19.33
C VAL A 71 -13.30 23.20 -19.29
N ALA A 72 -14.39 23.39 -18.55
CA ALA A 72 -15.49 22.43 -18.46
C ALA A 72 -16.10 22.13 -19.85
N ALA A 73 -16.36 23.19 -20.65
CA ALA A 73 -16.86 23.03 -22.02
C ALA A 73 -15.87 22.26 -22.94
N GLY A 74 -14.57 22.47 -22.77
CA GLY A 74 -13.54 21.73 -23.49
C GLY A 74 -13.48 20.26 -23.08
N MET A 75 -13.54 19.97 -21.79
CA MET A 75 -13.58 18.61 -21.23
C MET A 75 -14.84 17.87 -21.69
N LYS A 76 -16.02 18.52 -21.62
CA LYS A 76 -17.29 17.95 -22.06
C LYS A 76 -17.25 17.55 -23.53
N ARG A 77 -16.83 18.45 -24.45
CA ARG A 77 -16.69 18.11 -25.86
C ARG A 77 -15.80 16.91 -26.12
N TRP A 78 -14.65 16.85 -25.43
CA TRP A 78 -13.75 15.70 -25.51
C TRP A 78 -14.42 14.42 -24.99
N ALA A 79 -15.13 14.51 -23.87
CA ALA A 79 -15.82 13.36 -23.26
C ALA A 79 -16.95 12.85 -24.17
N GLU A 80 -17.78 13.73 -24.74
CA GLU A 80 -18.86 13.40 -25.67
C GLU A 80 -18.35 12.69 -26.94
N GLU A 81 -17.19 13.07 -27.47
CA GLU A 81 -16.54 12.38 -28.60
C GLU A 81 -16.15 10.92 -28.26
N HIS A 82 -16.07 10.58 -26.96
CA HIS A 82 -15.80 9.21 -26.47
C HIS A 82 -17.07 8.50 -25.96
N GLY A 83 -18.26 9.09 -26.19
CA GLY A 83 -19.54 8.49 -25.78
C GLY A 83 -19.85 8.60 -24.30
N VAL A 84 -19.19 9.50 -23.60
CA VAL A 84 -19.42 9.76 -22.17
C VAL A 84 -20.74 10.47 -21.96
N THR A 85 -21.51 10.01 -20.96
CA THR A 85 -22.83 10.54 -20.61
C THR A 85 -22.92 11.05 -19.18
N HIS A 86 -21.94 10.70 -18.36
CA HIS A 86 -21.90 11.02 -16.93
C HIS A 86 -20.56 11.65 -16.55
N TYR A 87 -20.53 12.31 -15.38
CA TYR A 87 -19.31 12.79 -14.74
C TYR A 87 -19.34 12.47 -13.25
N THR A 88 -18.18 12.43 -12.62
CA THR A 88 -18.04 12.23 -11.18
C THR A 88 -16.85 13.00 -10.64
N HIS A 89 -16.97 13.54 -9.42
CA HIS A 89 -15.82 13.90 -8.62
C HIS A 89 -15.24 12.63 -8.02
N TRP A 90 -14.03 12.29 -8.45
CA TRP A 90 -13.29 11.10 -8.01
C TRP A 90 -12.32 11.49 -6.91
N PHE A 91 -12.45 10.92 -5.71
CA PHE A 91 -11.62 11.26 -4.55
C PHE A 91 -11.24 10.03 -3.71
N GLN A 92 -10.33 10.22 -2.76
CA GLN A 92 -9.72 9.18 -1.94
C GLN A 92 -10.07 9.40 -0.46
N PRO A 93 -11.24 8.96 0.01
CA PRO A 93 -11.66 9.13 1.41
C PRO A 93 -10.73 8.38 2.37
N LEU A 94 -10.93 8.57 3.69
CA LEU A 94 -10.19 7.85 4.75
C LEU A 94 -10.59 6.36 4.84
N THR A 95 -10.78 5.74 3.69
CA THR A 95 -11.00 4.31 3.47
C THR A 95 -9.88 3.77 2.57
N GLU A 96 -9.92 2.49 2.25
CA GLU A 96 -8.90 1.85 1.39
C GLU A 96 -9.27 1.87 -0.10
N GLY A 97 -10.29 2.64 -0.47
CA GLY A 97 -10.79 2.74 -1.83
C GLY A 97 -10.89 4.17 -2.32
N THR A 98 -11.45 4.29 -3.52
CA THR A 98 -11.85 5.56 -4.12
C THR A 98 -13.36 5.73 -3.99
N ALA A 99 -13.83 6.96 -4.07
CA ALA A 99 -15.25 7.31 -3.98
C ALA A 99 -15.67 8.13 -5.19
N GLU A 100 -16.88 7.86 -5.67
CA GLU A 100 -17.47 8.48 -6.85
C GLU A 100 -18.98 8.51 -6.73
N LYS A 101 -19.59 9.54 -7.34
CA LYS A 101 -21.04 9.67 -7.50
C LYS A 101 -21.30 10.17 -8.91
N HIS A 102 -21.88 9.31 -9.74
CA HIS A 102 -22.10 9.60 -11.16
C HIS A 102 -23.33 10.45 -11.36
N ASP A 103 -23.15 11.67 -11.87
CA ASP A 103 -24.21 12.57 -12.27
C ASP A 103 -24.23 12.64 -13.82
N ALA A 104 -25.42 12.58 -14.42
CA ALA A 104 -25.55 12.69 -15.88
C ALA A 104 -25.31 14.13 -16.35
N PHE A 105 -24.82 14.32 -17.59
CA PHE A 105 -24.75 15.62 -18.24
C PHE A 105 -26.15 16.12 -18.69
N VAL A 106 -27.13 16.06 -17.84
CA VAL A 106 -28.52 16.34 -18.25
C VAL A 106 -29.13 17.43 -17.38
N GLU A 107 -29.59 18.48 -18.04
CA GLU A 107 -30.31 19.60 -17.40
C GLU A 107 -31.58 19.94 -18.19
N HIS A 108 -32.55 20.62 -17.55
CA HIS A 108 -33.73 21.09 -18.21
C HIS A 108 -33.44 22.33 -19.11
N ASP A 109 -33.94 22.34 -20.35
CA ASP A 109 -33.84 23.49 -21.25
C ASP A 109 -34.80 24.62 -20.91
N GLY A 110 -35.61 24.46 -19.85
CA GLY A 110 -36.63 25.42 -19.43
C GLY A 110 -37.86 25.49 -20.36
N LYS A 111 -37.93 24.66 -21.41
CA LYS A 111 -39.00 24.63 -22.40
C LYS A 111 -39.68 23.26 -22.52
N GLY A 112 -39.40 22.37 -21.59
CA GLY A 112 -39.93 20.99 -21.52
C GLY A 112 -39.07 19.95 -22.23
N GLY A 113 -37.86 20.32 -22.65
CA GLY A 113 -36.81 19.43 -23.15
C GLY A 113 -35.62 19.31 -22.19
N MET A 114 -34.62 18.60 -22.63
CA MET A 114 -33.36 18.37 -21.92
C MET A 114 -32.19 18.84 -22.77
N ILE A 115 -31.15 19.32 -22.12
CA ILE A 115 -29.86 19.66 -22.72
C ILE A 115 -28.74 18.96 -21.97
N GLU A 116 -27.62 18.70 -22.62
CA GLU A 116 -26.40 18.29 -21.98
C GLU A 116 -25.63 19.50 -21.46
N GLU A 117 -25.46 19.58 -20.15
CA GLU A 117 -24.72 20.66 -19.48
C GLU A 117 -23.64 20.14 -18.55
N PHE A 118 -22.48 20.79 -18.59
CA PHE A 118 -21.41 20.64 -17.62
C PHE A 118 -20.70 21.97 -17.46
N SER A 119 -21.02 22.69 -16.38
CA SER A 119 -20.50 24.03 -16.10
C SER A 119 -19.20 24.01 -15.30
N GLY A 120 -18.48 25.13 -15.33
CA GLY A 120 -17.29 25.31 -14.50
C GLY A 120 -17.58 25.23 -13.00
N LYS A 121 -18.81 25.52 -12.57
CA LYS A 121 -19.24 25.32 -11.18
C LYS A 121 -19.21 23.84 -10.82
N LEU A 122 -19.74 22.98 -11.69
CA LEU A 122 -19.78 21.52 -11.50
C LEU A 122 -18.38 20.89 -11.59
N LEU A 123 -17.49 21.47 -12.40
CA LEU A 123 -16.09 21.06 -12.48
C LEU A 123 -15.33 21.38 -11.19
N VAL A 124 -15.46 22.60 -10.69
CA VAL A 124 -14.58 23.10 -9.61
C VAL A 124 -14.97 22.59 -8.25
N GLN A 125 -16.28 22.46 -7.95
CA GLN A 125 -16.75 22.14 -6.61
C GLN A 125 -18.09 21.43 -6.64
N GLN A 126 -18.22 20.40 -5.77
CA GLN A 126 -19.50 19.77 -5.44
C GLN A 126 -19.66 19.61 -3.93
N GLU A 127 -20.89 19.29 -3.50
CA GLU A 127 -21.26 19.01 -2.10
C GLU A 127 -21.82 17.59 -1.99
N PRO A 128 -20.98 16.53 -2.06
CA PRO A 128 -21.46 15.18 -1.95
C PRO A 128 -22.00 14.88 -0.55
N ASP A 129 -22.98 13.96 -0.47
CA ASP A 129 -23.36 13.34 0.79
C ASP A 129 -22.20 12.50 1.32
N ALA A 130 -21.73 12.83 2.50
CA ALA A 130 -20.59 12.22 3.14
C ALA A 130 -20.96 11.50 4.45
N SER A 131 -22.25 11.23 4.68
CA SER A 131 -22.73 10.62 5.94
C SER A 131 -22.10 9.25 6.25
N SER A 132 -21.73 8.49 5.22
CA SER A 132 -21.08 7.18 5.35
C SER A 132 -19.55 7.23 5.40
N PHE A 133 -18.93 8.37 5.14
CA PHE A 133 -17.47 8.47 5.17
C PHE A 133 -16.94 8.73 6.58
N PRO A 134 -15.86 8.03 6.99
CA PRO A 134 -15.25 8.22 8.30
C PRO A 134 -14.68 9.61 8.43
N ASN A 135 -14.90 10.25 9.59
CA ASN A 135 -14.47 11.64 9.85
C ASN A 135 -13.88 11.87 11.25
N GLY A 136 -13.80 10.85 12.09
CA GLY A 136 -13.20 10.93 13.43
C GLY A 136 -13.82 12.04 14.31
N GLY A 137 -15.12 12.30 14.19
CA GLY A 137 -15.82 13.31 14.99
C GLY A 137 -15.68 14.76 14.52
N ILE A 138 -14.89 15.05 13.46
CA ILE A 138 -14.80 16.41 12.88
C ILE A 138 -16.18 16.91 12.45
N ARG A 139 -17.02 15.99 11.95
CA ARG A 139 -18.31 16.34 11.40
C ARG A 139 -19.42 15.75 12.25
N ASN A 140 -20.40 16.58 12.60
CA ASN A 140 -21.62 16.11 13.28
C ASN A 140 -22.57 15.41 12.30
N THR A 141 -23.42 14.52 12.83
CA THR A 141 -24.36 13.72 12.00
C THR A 141 -25.35 14.54 11.19
N PHE A 142 -25.71 15.74 11.62
CA PHE A 142 -26.56 16.66 10.86
C PHE A 142 -25.79 17.49 9.81
N GLU A 143 -24.47 17.50 9.85
CA GLU A 143 -23.59 18.06 8.82
C GLU A 143 -23.14 16.94 7.88
N ALA A 144 -24.09 16.27 7.23
CA ALA A 144 -23.84 15.06 6.44
C ALA A 144 -23.07 15.30 5.14
N ARG A 145 -22.71 16.55 4.81
CA ARG A 145 -22.04 16.93 3.57
C ARG A 145 -20.65 17.48 3.83
N GLY A 146 -19.81 17.41 2.81
CA GLY A 146 -18.53 18.08 2.70
C GLY A 146 -18.39 18.71 1.32
N TYR A 147 -17.24 19.29 1.03
CA TYR A 147 -16.91 19.82 -0.29
C TYR A 147 -15.90 18.89 -0.97
N SER A 148 -16.18 18.55 -2.24
CA SER A 148 -15.13 18.08 -3.16
C SER A 148 -14.67 19.27 -4.02
N ALA A 149 -13.36 19.37 -4.24
CA ALA A 149 -12.77 20.43 -5.05
C ALA A 149 -11.76 19.87 -6.05
N TRP A 150 -11.89 20.29 -7.30
CA TRP A 150 -11.04 19.84 -8.39
C TRP A 150 -9.55 20.10 -8.11
N ASP A 151 -8.72 19.07 -8.36
CA ASP A 151 -7.27 19.18 -8.40
C ASP A 151 -6.80 19.25 -9.86
N PRO A 152 -6.44 20.42 -10.39
CA PRO A 152 -5.98 20.55 -11.76
C PRO A 152 -4.60 19.92 -12.02
N THR A 153 -3.84 19.57 -10.99
CA THR A 153 -2.53 18.92 -11.13
C THR A 153 -2.64 17.44 -11.49
N SER A 154 -3.82 16.84 -11.28
CA SER A 154 -4.14 15.49 -11.77
C SER A 154 -5.06 15.58 -12.99
N PRO A 155 -4.71 14.95 -14.12
CA PRO A 155 -5.52 15.01 -15.32
C PRO A 155 -6.83 14.24 -15.16
N VAL A 156 -7.90 14.79 -15.72
CA VAL A 156 -9.22 14.18 -15.82
C VAL A 156 -9.15 12.98 -16.78
N PHE A 157 -9.88 11.90 -16.48
CA PHE A 157 -9.86 10.67 -17.27
C PHE A 157 -11.27 10.10 -17.46
N ILE A 158 -11.41 9.15 -18.39
CA ILE A 158 -12.68 8.48 -18.69
C ILE A 158 -12.59 7.01 -18.29
N ILE A 159 -13.56 6.55 -17.51
CA ILE A 159 -13.84 5.13 -17.28
C ILE A 159 -15.24 4.81 -17.80
N ASP A 160 -15.35 3.81 -18.64
CA ASP A 160 -16.60 3.41 -19.28
C ASP A 160 -17.31 4.63 -19.94
N ASP A 161 -18.45 5.07 -19.43
CA ASP A 161 -19.24 6.18 -19.92
C ASP A 161 -19.15 7.44 -19.01
N THR A 162 -18.15 7.49 -18.14
CA THR A 162 -18.06 8.52 -17.09
C THR A 162 -16.76 9.30 -17.15
N LEU A 163 -16.86 10.62 -17.10
CA LEU A 163 -15.77 11.57 -16.92
C LEU A 163 -15.40 11.66 -15.43
N CYS A 164 -14.23 11.16 -15.07
CA CYS A 164 -13.71 11.15 -13.69
C CYS A 164 -12.80 12.34 -13.45
N ILE A 165 -13.16 13.17 -12.47
CA ILE A 165 -12.47 14.42 -12.12
C ILE A 165 -11.76 14.21 -10.77
N PRO A 166 -10.41 14.15 -10.73
CA PRO A 166 -9.68 14.02 -9.48
C PRO A 166 -9.93 15.24 -8.57
N THR A 167 -10.30 14.97 -7.32
CA THR A 167 -10.65 16.01 -6.35
C THR A 167 -10.08 15.74 -4.97
N ILE A 168 -9.92 16.80 -4.18
CA ILE A 168 -9.81 16.70 -2.73
C ILE A 168 -11.20 16.64 -2.11
N PHE A 169 -11.30 16.13 -0.88
CA PHE A 169 -12.52 16.11 -0.10
C PHE A 169 -12.28 16.68 1.30
N ILE A 170 -13.04 17.72 1.64
CA ILE A 170 -12.88 18.48 2.89
C ILE A 170 -14.23 18.68 3.61
N SER A 171 -14.17 18.94 4.92
CA SER A 171 -15.30 19.34 5.73
C SER A 171 -15.79 20.76 5.35
N TYR A 172 -16.94 21.19 5.88
CA TYR A 172 -17.41 22.58 5.74
C TYR A 172 -16.48 23.61 6.40
N THR A 173 -15.70 23.20 7.38
CA THR A 173 -14.76 24.04 8.10
C THR A 173 -13.34 24.00 7.53
N GLY A 174 -13.11 23.14 6.51
CA GLY A 174 -11.88 23.10 5.72
C GLY A 174 -10.90 21.99 6.10
N GLU A 175 -11.21 21.14 7.09
CA GLU A 175 -10.37 20.00 7.44
C GLU A 175 -10.41 18.92 6.36
N ALA A 176 -9.28 18.36 6.03
CA ALA A 176 -9.16 17.29 5.06
C ALA A 176 -9.78 15.99 5.57
N LEU A 177 -10.74 15.45 4.81
CA LEU A 177 -11.41 14.16 5.05
C LEU A 177 -10.95 13.07 4.06
N ASP A 178 -9.84 13.30 3.36
CA ASP A 178 -9.26 12.43 2.36
C ASP A 178 -7.74 12.26 2.56
N TYR A 179 -7.10 11.48 1.69
CA TYR A 179 -5.65 11.35 1.65
C TYR A 179 -4.97 12.40 0.76
N LYS A 180 -5.68 12.92 -0.25
CA LYS A 180 -5.09 13.77 -1.29
C LYS A 180 -4.74 15.16 -0.78
N ALA A 181 -5.61 15.80 -0.02
CA ALA A 181 -5.36 17.15 0.46
C ALA A 181 -4.10 17.26 1.35
N PRO A 182 -3.88 16.41 2.37
CA PRO A 182 -2.62 16.45 3.11
C PRO A 182 -1.42 15.96 2.30
N LEU A 183 -1.59 15.07 1.31
CA LEU A 183 -0.52 14.72 0.39
C LEU A 183 -0.03 15.94 -0.38
N LEU A 184 -0.92 16.69 -1.01
CA LEU A 184 -0.59 17.92 -1.75
C LEU A 184 0.12 18.95 -0.86
N LYS A 185 -0.37 19.15 0.38
CA LYS A 185 0.29 20.02 1.36
C LYS A 185 1.71 19.53 1.70
N SER A 186 1.90 18.22 1.89
CA SER A 186 3.22 17.65 2.20
C SER A 186 4.20 17.76 1.03
N LEU A 187 3.72 17.59 -0.20
CA LEU A 187 4.51 17.78 -1.42
C LEU A 187 4.95 19.24 -1.59
N HIS A 188 4.07 20.18 -1.29
CA HIS A 188 4.41 21.59 -1.27
C HIS A 188 5.49 21.89 -0.21
N ALA A 189 5.30 21.40 1.02
CA ALA A 189 6.25 21.64 2.11
C ALA A 189 7.66 21.10 1.79
N VAL A 190 7.77 19.85 1.30
CA VAL A 190 9.09 19.28 0.97
C VAL A 190 9.69 19.95 -0.27
N GLY A 191 8.85 20.33 -1.25
CA GLY A 191 9.29 21.05 -2.44
C GLY A 191 9.91 22.40 -2.10
N GLU A 192 9.25 23.21 -1.26
CA GLU A 192 9.74 24.50 -0.80
C GLU A 192 11.05 24.36 0.01
N ALA A 193 11.08 23.46 0.99
CA ALA A 193 12.26 23.22 1.81
C ALA A 193 13.45 22.73 0.98
N ALA A 194 13.23 21.78 0.08
CA ALA A 194 14.28 21.27 -0.81
C ALA A 194 14.77 22.31 -1.80
N THR A 195 13.87 23.12 -2.37
CA THR A 195 14.24 24.25 -3.26
C THR A 195 15.12 25.26 -2.56
N ALA A 196 14.78 25.59 -1.31
CA ALA A 196 15.56 26.54 -0.51
C ALA A 196 16.98 26.02 -0.22
N VAL A 197 17.15 24.72 0.03
CA VAL A 197 18.47 24.08 0.21
C VAL A 197 19.23 23.96 -1.11
N CYS A 198 18.55 23.59 -2.21
CA CYS A 198 19.17 23.50 -3.54
C CYS A 198 19.83 24.79 -3.97
N ARG A 199 19.31 25.96 -3.59
CA ARG A 199 19.85 27.28 -3.95
C ARG A 199 21.23 27.57 -3.37
N TYR A 200 21.73 26.81 -2.40
CA TYR A 200 23.13 26.84 -2.01
C TYR A 200 24.07 26.34 -3.11
N PHE A 201 23.58 25.40 -3.94
CA PHE A 201 24.36 24.71 -4.97
C PHE A 201 24.04 25.21 -6.39
N ASP A 202 22.75 25.49 -6.67
CA ASP A 202 22.30 26.01 -7.96
C ASP A 202 21.15 27.02 -7.77
N ARG A 203 21.47 28.30 -8.00
CA ARG A 203 20.49 29.40 -7.90
C ARG A 203 19.42 29.39 -8.99
N LYS A 204 19.60 28.58 -10.07
CA LYS A 204 18.63 28.47 -11.16
C LYS A 204 17.42 27.59 -10.78
N VAL A 205 17.57 26.75 -9.78
CA VAL A 205 16.48 25.88 -9.29
C VAL A 205 15.33 26.74 -8.74
N LYS A 206 14.17 26.58 -9.36
CA LYS A 206 12.94 27.28 -8.96
C LYS A 206 12.01 26.37 -8.18
N LYS A 207 12.00 25.07 -8.50
CA LYS A 207 11.09 24.08 -7.92
C LYS A 207 11.82 22.74 -7.75
N VAL A 208 11.55 22.06 -6.63
CA VAL A 208 11.88 20.66 -6.45
C VAL A 208 10.57 19.87 -6.36
N GLN A 209 10.54 18.75 -7.06
CA GLN A 209 9.38 17.87 -7.16
C GLN A 209 9.70 16.52 -6.53
N THR A 210 8.72 15.91 -5.90
CA THR A 210 8.81 14.53 -5.41
C THR A 210 8.35 13.56 -6.48
N ASN A 211 9.13 12.51 -6.72
CA ASN A 211 8.75 11.40 -7.58
C ASN A 211 8.43 10.15 -6.75
N LEU A 212 7.51 9.35 -7.27
CA LEU A 212 7.11 8.06 -6.73
C LEU A 212 7.05 7.01 -7.84
N GLY A 213 7.67 5.86 -7.61
CA GLY A 213 7.42 4.63 -8.35
C GLY A 213 6.96 3.56 -7.36
N TRP A 214 5.70 3.17 -7.44
CA TRP A 214 5.16 2.10 -6.59
C TRP A 214 5.36 0.73 -7.25
N GLU A 215 5.48 -0.32 -6.44
CA GLU A 215 5.53 -1.71 -6.86
C GLU A 215 4.33 -2.41 -6.22
N GLN A 216 3.31 -2.74 -7.02
CA GLN A 216 2.07 -3.33 -6.53
C GLN A 216 2.16 -4.84 -6.57
N GLU A 217 2.38 -5.47 -5.43
CA GLU A 217 2.22 -6.91 -5.25
C GLU A 217 0.75 -7.24 -4.99
N TYR A 218 0.33 -8.44 -5.41
CA TYR A 218 -1.04 -8.94 -5.25
C TYR A 218 -1.13 -10.44 -5.43
N PHE A 219 -2.21 -11.05 -4.89
CA PHE A 219 -2.56 -12.44 -5.18
C PHE A 219 -3.73 -12.51 -6.15
N LEU A 220 -3.75 -13.56 -6.97
CA LEU A 220 -4.90 -13.96 -7.77
C LEU A 220 -5.43 -15.30 -7.30
N VAL A 221 -6.75 -15.37 -7.11
CA VAL A 221 -7.47 -16.60 -6.81
C VAL A 221 -8.54 -16.82 -7.88
N ASP A 222 -8.75 -18.06 -8.29
CA ASP A 222 -9.86 -18.38 -9.20
C ASP A 222 -11.19 -18.01 -8.54
N GLU A 223 -12.08 -17.35 -9.28
CA GLU A 223 -13.34 -16.83 -8.77
C GLU A 223 -14.26 -17.91 -8.21
N SER A 224 -14.27 -19.12 -8.80
CA SER A 224 -15.05 -20.24 -8.28
C SER A 224 -14.56 -20.66 -6.89
N LEU A 225 -13.24 -20.74 -6.71
CA LEU A 225 -12.63 -21.09 -5.43
C LEU A 225 -12.83 -19.98 -4.39
N TYR A 226 -12.69 -18.72 -4.79
CA TYR A 226 -12.95 -17.56 -3.94
C TYR A 226 -14.39 -17.54 -3.41
N SER A 227 -15.38 -17.79 -4.27
CA SER A 227 -16.80 -17.79 -3.89
C SER A 227 -17.15 -18.91 -2.89
N ALA A 228 -16.37 -19.98 -2.82
CA ALA A 228 -16.53 -21.07 -1.86
C ALA A 228 -15.75 -20.83 -0.53
N ARG A 229 -15.12 -19.66 -0.36
CA ARG A 229 -14.38 -19.25 0.84
C ARG A 229 -14.95 -17.95 1.42
N PRO A 230 -15.98 -18.04 2.30
CA PRO A 230 -16.57 -16.84 2.89
C PRO A 230 -15.60 -15.95 3.65
N ASP A 231 -14.52 -16.50 4.23
CA ASP A 231 -13.46 -15.72 4.86
C ASP A 231 -12.73 -14.83 3.85
N LEU A 232 -12.30 -15.36 2.70
CA LEU A 232 -11.71 -14.54 1.64
C LEU A 232 -12.66 -13.45 1.13
N MET A 233 -13.94 -13.79 0.97
CA MET A 233 -14.96 -12.84 0.48
C MET A 233 -15.18 -11.67 1.45
N LEU A 234 -15.21 -11.93 2.74
CA LEU A 234 -15.62 -10.97 3.76
C LEU A 234 -14.44 -10.24 4.42
N THR A 235 -13.25 -10.83 4.41
CA THR A 235 -12.08 -10.30 5.12
C THR A 235 -10.84 -10.10 4.23
N GLY A 236 -10.85 -10.59 3.00
CA GLY A 236 -9.69 -10.56 2.10
C GLY A 236 -8.60 -11.58 2.43
N ARG A 237 -8.75 -12.36 3.53
CA ARG A 237 -7.80 -13.39 3.95
C ARG A 237 -8.46 -14.67 4.40
N THR A 238 -7.72 -15.77 4.41
CA THR A 238 -8.14 -17.03 5.02
C THR A 238 -8.00 -16.94 6.55
N LEU A 239 -9.10 -17.19 7.27
CA LEU A 239 -9.10 -17.24 8.73
C LEU A 239 -8.74 -18.62 9.26
N MET A 240 -8.69 -19.63 8.39
CA MET A 240 -8.34 -21.01 8.65
C MET A 240 -7.79 -21.67 7.38
N GLY A 241 -6.93 -22.67 7.54
CA GLY A 241 -6.32 -23.43 6.44
C GLY A 241 -4.93 -23.89 6.82
N HIS A 242 -4.68 -25.20 6.65
CA HIS A 242 -3.37 -25.78 6.85
C HIS A 242 -2.48 -25.54 5.62
N ASP A 243 -1.17 -25.37 5.86
CA ASP A 243 -0.18 -25.22 4.82
C ASP A 243 -0.26 -26.33 3.78
N SER A 244 -0.07 -25.98 2.51
CA SER A 244 0.08 -26.95 1.44
C SER A 244 1.43 -27.69 1.56
N ALA A 245 1.45 -28.99 1.26
CA ALA A 245 2.69 -29.76 1.23
C ALA A 245 3.71 -29.20 0.21
N LYS A 246 3.23 -28.68 -0.90
CA LYS A 246 3.97 -27.81 -1.81
C LYS A 246 3.50 -26.37 -1.54
N ASN A 247 4.43 -25.47 -1.23
CA ASN A 247 4.14 -24.04 -1.11
C ASN A 247 5.15 -23.22 -1.96
N GLN A 248 6.07 -22.44 -1.40
CA GLN A 248 7.03 -21.62 -2.14
C GLN A 248 8.46 -22.19 -2.12
N GLN A 249 8.65 -23.50 -2.29
CA GLN A 249 9.96 -24.14 -2.09
C GLN A 249 10.80 -24.24 -3.36
N MET A 250 10.34 -25.00 -4.36
CA MET A 250 11.20 -25.43 -5.47
C MET A 250 10.84 -24.82 -6.82
N ASP A 251 9.55 -24.75 -7.14
CA ASP A 251 9.08 -24.36 -8.46
C ASP A 251 8.51 -22.93 -8.50
N ASP A 252 8.23 -22.39 -7.33
CA ASP A 252 7.66 -21.04 -7.19
C ASP A 252 8.82 -20.09 -6.97
N HIS A 253 9.00 -19.18 -7.88
CA HIS A 253 10.09 -18.24 -7.82
C HIS A 253 9.80 -17.03 -8.70
N TYR A 254 10.44 -15.94 -8.35
CA TYR A 254 10.30 -14.60 -8.89
C TYR A 254 10.36 -14.52 -10.43
N PHE A 255 11.21 -15.30 -11.05
CA PHE A 255 11.41 -15.32 -12.52
C PHE A 255 10.79 -16.54 -13.22
N GLY A 256 9.83 -17.22 -12.59
CA GLY A 256 9.10 -18.32 -13.19
C GLY A 256 8.26 -17.90 -14.38
N THR A 257 7.86 -18.89 -15.19
CA THR A 257 6.92 -18.64 -16.29
C THR A 257 5.55 -18.23 -15.75
N ILE A 258 5.01 -17.12 -16.26
CA ILE A 258 3.67 -16.66 -15.88
C ILE A 258 2.63 -17.63 -16.44
N PRO A 259 1.68 -18.15 -15.63
CA PRO A 259 0.62 -19.04 -16.12
C PRO A 259 -0.23 -18.39 -17.22
N GLU A 260 -0.68 -19.14 -18.20
CA GLU A 260 -1.36 -18.62 -19.41
C GLU A 260 -2.59 -17.76 -19.09
N ARG A 261 -3.44 -18.19 -18.15
CA ARG A 261 -4.63 -17.41 -17.73
C ARG A 261 -4.23 -16.09 -17.08
N VAL A 262 -3.18 -16.11 -16.26
CA VAL A 262 -2.64 -14.90 -15.61
C VAL A 262 -2.01 -13.99 -16.64
N GLN A 263 -1.28 -14.53 -17.62
CA GLN A 263 -0.71 -13.77 -18.73
C GLN A 263 -1.79 -13.03 -19.52
N ALA A 264 -2.93 -13.66 -19.78
CA ALA A 264 -4.07 -13.04 -20.47
C ALA A 264 -4.65 -11.88 -19.63
N PHE A 265 -4.85 -12.10 -18.34
CA PHE A 265 -5.27 -11.05 -17.40
C PHE A 265 -4.28 -9.87 -17.37
N MET A 266 -2.98 -10.13 -17.22
CA MET A 266 -1.96 -9.09 -17.18
C MET A 266 -1.90 -8.28 -18.48
N LYS A 267 -2.05 -8.91 -19.62
CA LYS A 267 -2.10 -8.20 -20.94
C LYS A 267 -3.28 -7.27 -21.05
N ASP A 268 -4.46 -7.71 -20.62
CA ASP A 268 -5.69 -6.89 -20.65
C ASP A 268 -5.57 -5.72 -19.67
N LEU A 269 -5.12 -5.99 -18.44
CA LEU A 269 -4.88 -4.97 -17.40
C LEU A 269 -3.89 -3.91 -17.89
N GLU A 270 -2.75 -4.33 -18.42
CA GLU A 270 -1.69 -3.43 -18.87
C GLU A 270 -2.14 -2.53 -20.02
N THR A 271 -2.92 -3.07 -20.98
CA THR A 271 -3.49 -2.30 -22.08
C THR A 271 -4.44 -1.22 -21.56
N GLN A 272 -5.40 -1.58 -20.71
CA GLN A 272 -6.35 -0.62 -20.14
C GLN A 272 -5.66 0.41 -19.23
N ALA A 273 -4.66 -0.01 -18.44
CA ALA A 273 -3.87 0.89 -17.62
C ALA A 273 -3.11 1.93 -18.46
N LEU A 274 -2.46 1.50 -19.55
CA LEU A 274 -1.79 2.41 -20.48
C LEU A 274 -2.75 3.39 -21.15
N GLU A 275 -3.95 2.94 -21.54
CA GLU A 275 -5.00 3.82 -22.10
C GLU A 275 -5.46 4.88 -21.08
N LEU A 276 -5.40 4.57 -19.77
CA LEU A 276 -5.68 5.49 -18.67
C LEU A 276 -4.46 6.31 -18.21
N GLY A 277 -3.34 6.22 -18.94
CA GLY A 277 -2.14 6.99 -18.66
C GLY A 277 -1.25 6.44 -17.56
N ILE A 278 -1.55 5.25 -17.03
CA ILE A 278 -0.71 4.57 -16.04
C ILE A 278 0.48 3.93 -16.77
N PRO A 279 1.73 4.36 -16.53
CA PRO A 279 2.87 3.92 -17.33
C PRO A 279 3.40 2.55 -16.87
N CYS A 280 2.58 1.51 -16.96
CA CYS A 280 2.97 0.15 -16.62
C CYS A 280 4.22 -0.28 -17.38
N LYS A 281 5.18 -0.91 -16.69
CA LYS A 281 6.45 -1.32 -17.29
C LYS A 281 6.83 -2.76 -17.02
N THR A 282 6.64 -3.23 -15.81
CA THR A 282 7.13 -4.55 -15.39
C THR A 282 6.00 -5.36 -14.80
N ARG A 283 5.91 -6.63 -15.19
CA ARG A 283 5.02 -7.63 -14.61
C ARG A 283 5.77 -8.95 -14.48
N HIS A 284 5.59 -9.65 -13.38
CA HIS A 284 6.24 -10.94 -13.13
C HIS A 284 5.53 -11.71 -12.01
N ASN A 285 5.95 -12.97 -11.83
CA ASN A 285 5.59 -13.73 -10.64
C ASN A 285 6.33 -13.16 -9.41
N GLU A 286 5.68 -13.27 -8.26
CA GLU A 286 6.31 -13.11 -6.96
C GLU A 286 6.69 -14.47 -6.36
N VAL A 287 7.30 -14.44 -5.16
CA VAL A 287 7.87 -15.63 -4.51
C VAL A 287 6.80 -16.64 -4.12
N ALA A 288 5.64 -16.20 -3.64
CA ALA A 288 4.58 -17.11 -3.25
C ALA A 288 3.77 -17.59 -4.46
N PRO A 289 3.27 -18.84 -4.44
CA PRO A 289 2.38 -19.33 -5.48
C PRO A 289 1.09 -18.50 -5.53
N GLY A 290 0.70 -18.12 -6.74
CA GLY A 290 -0.47 -17.24 -6.97
C GLY A 290 -0.23 -15.77 -6.66
N GLN A 291 1.00 -15.37 -6.37
CA GLN A 291 1.41 -13.99 -6.12
C GLN A 291 2.13 -13.40 -7.33
N PHE A 292 1.84 -12.12 -7.61
CA PHE A 292 2.33 -11.41 -8.78
C PHE A 292 2.62 -9.95 -8.42
N GLU A 293 3.39 -9.27 -9.29
CA GLU A 293 3.69 -7.85 -9.17
C GLU A 293 3.48 -7.12 -10.49
N LEU A 294 3.09 -5.84 -10.36
CA LEU A 294 3.08 -4.86 -11.42
C LEU A 294 3.74 -3.58 -10.94
N ALA A 295 4.71 -3.08 -11.70
CA ALA A 295 5.42 -1.84 -11.41
C ALA A 295 5.39 -0.88 -12.61
N PRO A 296 5.12 0.44 -12.39
CA PRO A 296 5.15 1.47 -13.43
C PRO A 296 6.55 2.09 -13.59
N ILE A 297 6.69 2.95 -14.59
CA ILE A 297 7.70 4.00 -14.57
C ILE A 297 7.29 5.01 -13.49
N TYR A 298 8.27 5.52 -12.73
CA TYR A 298 8.01 6.54 -11.71
C TYR A 298 7.48 7.84 -12.32
N GLU A 299 6.65 8.54 -11.56
CA GLU A 299 6.00 9.79 -11.96
C GLU A 299 6.07 10.83 -10.83
N GLU A 300 5.51 12.02 -11.06
CA GLU A 300 5.22 12.97 -10.00
C GLU A 300 4.34 12.30 -8.94
N CYS A 301 4.64 12.54 -7.67
CA CYS A 301 4.10 11.77 -6.56
C CYS A 301 2.57 11.80 -6.44
N ASN A 302 1.92 12.98 -6.63
CA ASN A 302 0.46 13.08 -6.58
C ASN A 302 -0.20 12.25 -7.68
N LEU A 303 0.32 12.38 -8.91
CA LEU A 303 -0.17 11.60 -10.06
C LEU A 303 0.07 10.10 -9.87
N ALA A 304 1.25 9.71 -9.37
CA ALA A 304 1.57 8.32 -9.11
C ALA A 304 0.64 7.68 -8.06
N VAL A 305 0.24 8.42 -7.03
CA VAL A 305 -0.74 7.97 -6.03
C VAL A 305 -2.11 7.78 -6.66
N ASP A 306 -2.58 8.74 -7.45
CA ASP A 306 -3.86 8.61 -8.17
C ASP A 306 -3.85 7.40 -9.10
N HIS A 307 -2.78 7.20 -9.86
CA HIS A 307 -2.61 6.06 -10.75
C HIS A 307 -2.61 4.72 -10.00
N ASN A 308 -2.00 4.65 -8.81
CA ASN A 308 -2.05 3.44 -8.01
C ASN A 308 -3.47 3.12 -7.54
N MET A 309 -4.20 4.10 -7.03
CA MET A 309 -5.59 3.92 -6.58
C MET A 309 -6.52 3.52 -7.74
N LEU A 310 -6.33 4.14 -8.90
CA LEU A 310 -7.04 3.81 -10.12
C LEU A 310 -6.72 2.38 -10.59
N LEU A 311 -5.43 2.00 -10.56
CA LEU A 311 -5.01 0.64 -10.90
C LEU A 311 -5.64 -0.41 -9.98
N MET A 312 -5.65 -0.18 -8.66
CA MET A 312 -6.25 -1.13 -7.70
C MET A 312 -7.74 -1.39 -8.02
N SER A 313 -8.47 -0.36 -8.45
CA SER A 313 -9.86 -0.50 -8.92
C SER A 313 -9.93 -1.27 -10.23
N LEU A 314 -9.10 -0.91 -11.20
CA LEU A 314 -9.03 -1.56 -12.51
C LEU A 314 -8.66 -3.04 -12.41
N MET A 315 -7.70 -3.39 -11.55
CA MET A 315 -7.30 -4.77 -11.28
C MET A 315 -8.48 -5.64 -10.86
N LYS A 316 -9.33 -5.14 -9.95
CA LYS A 316 -10.52 -5.87 -9.48
C LYS A 316 -11.50 -6.13 -10.64
N LYS A 317 -11.74 -5.12 -11.48
CA LYS A 317 -12.64 -5.19 -12.64
C LYS A 317 -12.12 -6.16 -13.70
N VAL A 318 -10.85 -6.03 -14.07
CA VAL A 318 -10.24 -6.89 -15.10
C VAL A 318 -10.08 -8.33 -14.61
N ALA A 319 -9.71 -8.54 -13.36
CA ALA A 319 -9.61 -9.87 -12.78
C ALA A 319 -10.95 -10.61 -12.82
N HIS A 320 -12.04 -9.94 -12.46
CA HIS A 320 -13.39 -10.53 -12.57
C HIS A 320 -13.73 -10.96 -14.00
N LYS A 321 -13.44 -10.12 -14.98
CA LYS A 321 -13.62 -10.45 -16.42
C LYS A 321 -12.87 -11.74 -16.80
N HIS A 322 -11.68 -11.97 -16.23
CA HIS A 322 -10.84 -13.15 -16.47
C HIS A 322 -11.16 -14.34 -15.55
N GLY A 323 -12.24 -14.28 -14.78
CA GLY A 323 -12.63 -15.32 -13.82
C GLY A 323 -11.65 -15.48 -12.67
N PHE A 324 -11.03 -14.36 -12.25
CA PHE A 324 -10.19 -14.23 -11.07
C PHE A 324 -10.74 -13.21 -10.07
N ARG A 325 -10.25 -13.29 -8.84
CA ARG A 325 -10.32 -12.23 -7.84
C ARG A 325 -8.93 -11.83 -7.41
N VAL A 326 -8.69 -10.52 -7.38
CA VAL A 326 -7.46 -9.93 -6.83
C VAL A 326 -7.60 -9.82 -5.32
N LEU A 327 -6.61 -10.30 -4.59
CA LEU A 327 -6.47 -10.08 -3.16
C LEU A 327 -5.36 -9.05 -2.94
N LEU A 328 -5.73 -7.92 -2.36
CA LEU A 328 -4.82 -6.84 -1.99
C LEU A 328 -4.49 -6.86 -0.49
N HIS A 329 -5.16 -7.70 0.30
CA HIS A 329 -4.78 -7.94 1.68
C HIS A 329 -3.32 -8.38 1.77
N GLU A 330 -2.54 -7.82 2.69
CA GLU A 330 -1.09 -8.02 2.77
C GLU A 330 -0.69 -9.46 3.13
N LYS A 331 -1.56 -10.21 3.80
CA LYS A 331 -1.32 -11.60 4.20
C LYS A 331 -2.58 -12.45 4.00
N PRO A 332 -3.00 -12.74 2.76
CA PRO A 332 -4.22 -13.51 2.52
C PRO A 332 -4.09 -14.97 2.90
N PHE A 333 -2.87 -15.50 2.92
CA PHE A 333 -2.57 -16.89 3.30
C PHE A 333 -1.47 -16.94 4.35
N ASP A 334 -1.64 -17.78 5.35
CA ASP A 334 -0.62 -18.01 6.37
C ASP A 334 0.50 -18.92 5.85
N GLY A 335 1.70 -18.82 6.42
CA GLY A 335 2.83 -19.69 6.12
C GLY A 335 3.62 -19.38 4.82
N ILE A 336 3.15 -18.42 3.99
CA ILE A 336 3.83 -17.99 2.76
C ILE A 336 4.07 -16.48 2.75
N ASN A 337 4.76 -15.94 1.75
CA ASN A 337 4.98 -14.50 1.62
C ASN A 337 3.68 -13.71 1.64
N GLY A 338 3.76 -12.50 2.16
CA GLY A 338 2.73 -11.49 2.03
C GLY A 338 3.03 -10.51 0.91
N SER A 339 2.08 -9.62 0.61
CA SER A 339 2.18 -8.62 -0.44
C SER A 339 2.44 -7.22 0.12
N GLY A 340 3.40 -6.53 -0.45
CA GLY A 340 3.72 -5.14 -0.17
C GLY A 340 3.33 -4.20 -1.31
N LYS A 341 3.63 -2.94 -1.08
CA LYS A 341 3.58 -1.87 -2.08
C LYS A 341 4.81 -1.00 -1.85
N HIS A 342 5.93 -1.40 -2.46
CA HIS A 342 7.18 -0.69 -2.25
C HIS A 342 7.09 0.71 -2.86
N ASN A 343 7.39 1.72 -2.07
CA ASN A 343 7.38 3.12 -2.51
C ASN A 343 8.80 3.58 -2.81
N ASN A 344 9.15 3.65 -4.09
CA ASN A 344 10.41 4.23 -4.57
C ASN A 344 10.27 5.75 -4.63
N TRP A 345 10.84 6.42 -3.65
CA TRP A 345 10.72 7.86 -3.42
C TRP A 345 12.02 8.60 -3.75
N SER A 346 11.92 9.73 -4.45
CA SER A 346 13.07 10.59 -4.75
C SER A 346 12.66 12.05 -4.97
N LEU A 347 13.66 12.95 -4.93
CA LEU A 347 13.49 14.38 -5.21
C LEU A 347 14.24 14.74 -6.50
N VAL A 348 13.62 15.57 -7.35
CA VAL A 348 14.19 16.05 -8.60
C VAL A 348 13.95 17.56 -8.74
N THR A 349 14.95 18.28 -9.25
CA THR A 349 14.81 19.71 -9.56
C THR A 349 14.10 19.92 -10.89
N ASP A 350 13.52 21.11 -11.10
CA ASP A 350 13.00 21.57 -12.39
C ASP A 350 14.07 21.66 -13.50
N THR A 351 15.34 21.63 -13.13
CA THR A 351 16.49 21.53 -14.06
C THR A 351 16.86 20.07 -14.41
N GLY A 352 16.12 19.07 -13.88
CA GLY A 352 16.31 17.65 -14.19
C GLY A 352 17.38 16.95 -13.34
N VAL A 353 17.83 17.55 -12.24
CA VAL A 353 18.85 16.97 -11.37
C VAL A 353 18.20 16.11 -10.29
N LEU A 354 18.56 14.82 -10.23
CA LEU A 354 18.16 13.91 -9.15
C LEU A 354 18.97 14.22 -7.89
N LEU A 355 18.30 14.56 -6.79
CA LEU A 355 18.96 15.01 -5.55
C LEU A 355 19.58 13.86 -4.75
N HIS A 356 19.06 12.64 -4.92
CA HIS A 356 19.61 11.42 -4.33
C HIS A 356 20.60 10.68 -5.24
N ALA A 357 21.10 11.32 -6.29
CA ALA A 357 22.12 10.75 -7.16
C ALA A 357 23.44 11.51 -7.01
N ALA A 358 24.54 10.76 -6.87
CA ALA A 358 25.88 11.35 -6.87
C ALA A 358 26.16 12.04 -8.21
N GLY A 359 26.84 13.18 -8.15
CA GLY A 359 27.20 13.96 -9.32
C GLY A 359 28.63 13.75 -9.75
N LYS A 360 29.12 14.65 -10.64
CA LYS A 360 30.47 14.60 -11.21
C LYS A 360 31.42 15.61 -10.56
N THR A 361 30.89 16.62 -9.90
CA THR A 361 31.66 17.69 -9.26
C THR A 361 31.63 17.54 -7.73
N PRO A 362 32.59 18.12 -6.99
CA PRO A 362 32.55 18.16 -5.54
C PRO A 362 31.27 18.79 -4.98
N GLU A 363 30.80 19.87 -5.61
CA GLU A 363 29.56 20.55 -5.22
C GLU A 363 28.32 19.65 -5.40
N ASP A 364 28.26 18.91 -6.51
CA ASP A 364 27.20 17.92 -6.77
C ASP A 364 27.21 16.81 -5.72
N ASN A 365 28.39 16.35 -5.33
CA ASN A 365 28.54 15.31 -4.31
C ASN A 365 28.21 15.83 -2.92
N LEU A 366 28.54 17.09 -2.60
CA LEU A 366 28.12 17.71 -1.33
C LEU A 366 26.61 17.85 -1.29
N ARG A 367 25.97 18.32 -2.36
CA ARG A 367 24.50 18.35 -2.48
C ARG A 367 23.90 16.98 -2.25
N PHE A 368 24.39 15.94 -2.93
CA PHE A 368 23.95 14.55 -2.74
C PHE A 368 24.03 14.12 -1.29
N VAL A 369 25.15 14.35 -0.62
CA VAL A 369 25.32 14.00 0.81
C VAL A 369 24.31 14.74 1.69
N VAL A 370 24.08 16.04 1.45
CA VAL A 370 23.09 16.83 2.19
C VAL A 370 21.71 16.19 2.10
N PHE A 371 21.24 15.86 0.89
CA PHE A 371 19.90 15.28 0.72
C PHE A 371 19.78 13.86 1.28
N ILE A 372 20.85 13.06 1.21
CA ILE A 372 20.87 11.75 1.90
C ILE A 372 20.76 11.91 3.41
N VAL A 373 21.62 12.76 3.99
CA VAL A 373 21.68 12.93 5.46
C VAL A 373 20.40 13.53 6.00
N GLU A 374 19.83 14.55 5.35
CA GLU A 374 18.57 15.16 5.79
C GLU A 374 17.36 14.25 5.61
N THR A 375 17.36 13.38 4.60
CA THR A 375 16.38 12.30 4.51
C THR A 375 16.49 11.35 5.71
N LEU A 376 17.70 10.91 6.04
CA LEU A 376 17.94 10.07 7.22
C LEU A 376 17.58 10.78 8.54
N MET A 377 17.82 12.07 8.65
CA MET A 377 17.43 12.88 9.83
C MET A 377 15.91 12.92 10.00
N GLY A 378 15.15 13.12 8.90
CA GLY A 378 13.70 13.05 8.93
C GLY A 378 13.21 11.68 9.39
N VAL A 379 13.75 10.60 8.81
CA VAL A 379 13.42 9.21 9.17
C VAL A 379 13.80 8.90 10.62
N TYR A 380 14.93 9.36 11.10
CA TYR A 380 15.40 9.15 12.48
C TYR A 380 14.51 9.86 13.50
N ARG A 381 14.24 11.16 13.31
CA ARG A 381 13.43 11.97 14.22
C ARG A 381 12.00 11.44 14.35
N HIS A 382 11.42 11.01 13.24
CA HIS A 382 10.03 10.59 13.16
C HIS A 382 9.85 9.08 12.84
N ASN A 383 10.79 8.25 13.28
CA ASN A 383 10.80 6.82 13.01
C ASN A 383 9.55 6.09 13.52
N GLY A 384 9.08 6.42 14.72
CA GLY A 384 7.83 5.87 15.27
C GLY A 384 6.59 6.29 14.48
N LEU A 385 6.55 7.54 14.00
CA LEU A 385 5.46 8.02 13.16
C LEU A 385 5.47 7.38 11.76
N LEU A 386 6.65 7.20 11.16
CA LEU A 386 6.78 6.46 9.91
C LEU A 386 6.27 5.03 10.06
N LYS A 387 6.60 4.37 11.17
CA LYS A 387 6.01 3.06 11.51
C LYS A 387 4.50 3.14 11.63
N ALA A 388 3.96 4.10 12.36
CA ALA A 388 2.51 4.29 12.49
C ALA A 388 1.81 4.49 11.14
N SER A 389 2.48 5.11 10.16
CA SER A 389 1.93 5.38 8.84
C SER A 389 1.74 4.13 7.97
N ILE A 390 2.48 3.06 8.25
CA ILE A 390 2.39 1.79 7.51
C ILE A 390 1.69 0.68 8.30
N MET A 391 1.38 0.91 9.56
CA MET A 391 0.66 -0.05 10.39
C MET A 391 -0.83 -0.04 10.07
N SER A 392 -1.39 -1.25 9.94
CA SER A 392 -2.82 -1.51 9.80
C SER A 392 -3.15 -2.89 10.34
N ALA A 393 -4.44 -3.20 10.52
CA ALA A 393 -4.89 -4.54 10.93
C ALA A 393 -4.39 -5.63 9.95
N THR A 394 -4.26 -5.30 8.67
CA THR A 394 -3.90 -6.23 7.60
C THR A 394 -2.37 -6.32 7.41
N ASN A 395 -1.66 -5.18 7.38
CA ASN A 395 -0.21 -5.16 7.20
C ASN A 395 0.55 -5.68 8.43
N ALA A 396 -0.03 -5.62 9.64
CA ALA A 396 0.56 -6.19 10.86
C ALA A 396 0.82 -7.70 10.74
N HIS A 397 0.01 -8.42 9.96
CA HIS A 397 0.22 -9.85 9.68
C HIS A 397 1.40 -10.13 8.75
N ARG A 398 1.76 -9.16 7.90
CA ARG A 398 2.87 -9.29 6.94
C ARG A 398 4.21 -8.92 7.56
N LEU A 399 4.28 -7.81 8.30
CA LEU A 399 5.53 -7.24 8.79
C LEU A 399 6.26 -8.19 9.75
N GLY A 400 7.56 -8.41 9.48
CA GLY A 400 8.41 -9.33 10.24
C GLY A 400 8.16 -10.81 9.96
N ALA A 401 7.33 -11.15 8.99
CA ALA A 401 7.04 -12.50 8.57
C ALA A 401 7.55 -12.77 7.15
N ASN A 402 8.19 -13.93 6.96
CA ASN A 402 8.80 -14.35 5.69
C ASN A 402 9.77 -13.27 5.16
N GLU A 403 9.68 -12.83 3.91
CA GLU A 403 10.58 -11.85 3.32
C GLU A 403 10.17 -10.37 3.60
N ALA A 404 9.10 -10.13 4.34
CA ALA A 404 8.65 -8.79 4.66
C ALA A 404 9.57 -8.11 5.70
N PRO A 405 9.85 -6.79 5.59
CA PRO A 405 10.68 -6.09 6.56
C PRO A 405 10.06 -6.12 7.95
N PRO A 406 10.87 -6.06 9.02
CA PRO A 406 10.35 -5.92 10.37
C PRO A 406 9.68 -4.55 10.57
N ALA A 407 8.81 -4.45 11.56
CA ALA A 407 8.12 -3.21 11.90
C ALA A 407 9.03 -2.13 12.53
N ILE A 408 10.30 -2.40 12.79
CA ILE A 408 11.27 -1.42 13.28
C ILE A 408 11.84 -0.66 12.08
N ILE A 409 11.52 0.63 11.94
CA ILE A 409 12.02 1.45 10.85
C ILE A 409 13.52 1.70 11.05
N SER A 410 14.32 1.17 10.13
CA SER A 410 15.77 1.42 10.01
C SER A 410 16.10 1.68 8.55
N SER A 411 17.28 2.28 8.29
CA SER A 411 17.70 2.62 6.95
C SER A 411 18.95 1.84 6.55
N PHE A 412 18.88 1.20 5.37
CA PHE A 412 20.02 0.55 4.71
C PHE A 412 20.60 1.49 3.66
N LEU A 413 21.92 1.69 3.67
CA LEU A 413 22.62 2.55 2.73
C LEU A 413 23.55 1.80 1.78
N GLY A 414 23.92 0.59 2.14
CA GLY A 414 25.01 -0.15 1.52
C GLY A 414 26.39 0.34 1.99
N ARG A 415 27.37 -0.53 1.83
CA ARG A 415 28.73 -0.35 2.40
C ARG A 415 29.40 0.94 1.95
N GLN A 416 29.33 1.28 0.66
CA GLN A 416 30.05 2.44 0.12
C GLN A 416 29.55 3.76 0.69
N LEU A 417 28.22 3.93 0.77
CA LEU A 417 27.66 5.17 1.30
C LEU A 417 27.84 5.24 2.82
N THR A 418 27.75 4.11 3.52
CA THR A 418 28.05 4.02 4.95
C THR A 418 29.51 4.43 5.23
N ASP A 419 30.49 3.87 4.48
CA ASP A 419 31.91 4.21 4.61
C ASP A 419 32.18 5.69 4.27
N LEU A 420 31.48 6.24 3.26
CA LEU A 420 31.57 7.66 2.90
C LEU A 420 31.11 8.57 4.04
N LEU A 421 29.93 8.31 4.63
CA LEU A 421 29.40 9.10 5.72
C LEU A 421 30.31 9.01 6.97
N ASP A 422 30.84 7.82 7.27
CA ASP A 422 31.78 7.63 8.39
C ASP A 422 33.13 8.32 8.14
N HIS A 423 33.55 8.45 6.86
CA HIS A 423 34.73 9.24 6.49
C HIS A 423 34.47 10.73 6.66
N ILE A 424 33.35 11.25 6.17
CA ILE A 424 32.95 12.67 6.32
C ILE A 424 32.88 13.08 7.79
N GLU A 425 32.42 12.19 8.66
CA GLU A 425 32.35 12.43 10.11
C GLU A 425 33.74 12.69 10.73
N LYS A 426 34.79 12.01 10.23
CA LYS A 426 36.13 11.94 10.85
C LYS A 426 37.21 12.75 10.15
N ALA A 427 37.09 12.97 8.81
CA ALA A 427 38.14 13.59 7.98
C ALA A 427 38.24 15.11 8.19
N ASP A 428 39.42 15.67 7.93
CA ASP A 428 39.61 17.12 7.83
C ASP A 428 38.89 17.70 6.62
N LYS A 429 38.48 18.99 6.68
CA LYS A 429 37.65 19.65 5.66
C LYS A 429 38.26 19.59 4.25
N ASP A 430 39.58 19.51 4.13
CA ASP A 430 40.30 19.53 2.85
C ASP A 430 40.38 18.18 2.13
N GLU A 431 40.06 17.06 2.80
CA GLU A 431 40.20 15.71 2.25
C GLU A 431 38.85 15.08 1.76
N LEU A 432 37.73 15.79 1.91
CA LEU A 432 36.38 15.22 1.84
C LEU A 432 35.92 14.71 0.47
N PHE A 433 36.55 15.05 -0.65
CA PHE A 433 35.91 14.91 -1.97
C PHE A 433 36.57 13.92 -2.94
N ASN A 434 37.52 13.09 -2.52
CA ASN A 434 38.31 12.25 -3.42
C ASN A 434 37.83 10.81 -3.63
N VAL A 435 36.63 10.43 -3.18
CA VAL A 435 36.24 9.01 -3.21
C VAL A 435 34.87 8.81 -3.85
N VAL A 436 34.79 8.54 -5.14
CA VAL A 436 33.75 7.65 -5.72
C VAL A 436 34.24 7.14 -7.10
N GLY A 437 34.60 5.86 -7.19
CA GLY A 437 34.90 5.18 -8.47
C GLY A 437 34.05 3.91 -8.60
N LYS A 438 33.43 3.71 -9.78
CA LYS A 438 32.76 2.45 -10.10
C LYS A 438 33.81 1.35 -10.34
N LYS A 439 33.66 0.18 -9.70
CA LYS A 439 34.49 -1.01 -9.99
C LYS A 439 33.75 -1.91 -10.99
N GLY A 440 34.45 -2.34 -12.05
CA GLY A 440 33.97 -3.37 -12.98
C GLY A 440 34.32 -4.77 -12.47
N MET A 441 33.48 -5.75 -12.79
CA MET A 441 33.72 -7.18 -12.52
C MET A 441 34.01 -7.89 -13.84
N LYS A 442 35.15 -8.58 -13.94
CA LYS A 442 35.48 -9.49 -15.04
C LYS A 442 35.09 -10.90 -14.66
N LEU A 443 34.28 -11.54 -15.49
CA LEU A 443 33.83 -12.92 -15.26
C LEU A 443 34.70 -13.96 -15.95
N ASP A 444 35.72 -13.52 -16.73
CA ASP A 444 36.60 -14.40 -17.56
C ASP A 444 35.82 -15.31 -18.53
N ILE A 445 34.63 -14.88 -18.96
CA ILE A 445 33.81 -15.50 -20.00
C ILE A 445 33.91 -14.62 -21.25
N PRO A 446 34.58 -15.07 -22.35
CA PRO A 446 34.87 -14.20 -23.47
C PRO A 446 33.70 -13.55 -24.18
N GLU A 447 32.54 -14.24 -24.18
CA GLU A 447 31.30 -13.78 -24.83
C GLU A 447 30.46 -12.84 -23.94
N ILE A 448 30.78 -12.72 -22.66
CA ILE A 448 30.05 -11.86 -21.71
C ILE A 448 30.81 -10.56 -21.52
N PRO A 449 30.20 -9.40 -21.80
CA PRO A 449 30.84 -8.13 -21.55
C PRO A 449 31.15 -7.93 -20.05
N GLU A 450 32.14 -7.11 -19.76
CA GLU A 450 32.48 -6.74 -18.38
C GLU A 450 31.28 -6.13 -17.66
N LEU A 451 30.91 -6.69 -16.51
CA LEU A 451 29.76 -6.23 -15.72
C LEU A 451 30.17 -5.01 -14.89
N MET A 452 29.40 -3.95 -15.00
CA MET A 452 29.51 -2.82 -14.08
C MET A 452 28.85 -3.22 -12.77
N ILE A 453 29.64 -3.36 -11.71
CA ILE A 453 29.10 -3.64 -10.37
C ILE A 453 28.32 -2.41 -9.92
N ASP A 454 27.03 -2.59 -9.72
CA ASP A 454 26.25 -1.65 -8.94
C ASP A 454 26.50 -1.95 -7.46
N ASN A 455 27.05 -0.97 -6.74
CA ASN A 455 27.43 -1.11 -5.33
C ASN A 455 26.25 -0.99 -4.37
N THR A 456 25.02 -1.00 -4.88
CA THR A 456 23.80 -1.06 -4.08
C THR A 456 23.48 -2.51 -3.75
N ASP A 457 24.05 -3.00 -2.67
CA ASP A 457 23.64 -4.27 -2.09
C ASP A 457 22.18 -4.16 -1.64
N ARG A 458 21.31 -5.06 -2.15
CA ARG A 458 19.88 -5.04 -1.79
C ARG A 458 19.66 -5.87 -0.55
N ASN A 459 19.71 -5.26 0.62
CA ASN A 459 19.24 -5.91 1.83
C ASN A 459 17.71 -5.90 1.87
N ARG A 460 17.08 -7.04 1.54
CA ARG A 460 15.62 -7.21 1.52
C ARG A 460 14.97 -7.09 2.90
N THR A 461 15.74 -7.16 3.99
CA THR A 461 15.24 -7.06 5.37
C THR A 461 15.13 -5.62 5.86
N SER A 462 15.60 -4.62 5.10
CA SER A 462 15.50 -3.21 5.50
C SER A 462 14.15 -2.62 5.10
N PRO A 463 13.43 -1.99 6.01
CA PRO A 463 12.16 -1.34 5.71
C PRO A 463 12.30 -0.04 4.89
N PHE A 464 13.47 0.62 4.97
CA PHE A 464 13.77 1.85 4.23
C PHE A 464 15.20 1.79 3.69
N ALA A 465 15.34 1.55 2.38
CA ALA A 465 16.63 1.27 1.75
C ALA A 465 16.98 2.29 0.68
N PHE A 466 18.25 2.75 0.68
CA PHE A 466 18.81 3.51 -0.43
C PHE A 466 19.17 2.56 -1.59
N THR A 467 18.68 2.84 -2.79
CA THR A 467 18.87 1.99 -3.97
C THR A 467 19.60 2.71 -5.12
N GLY A 468 20.57 3.55 -4.78
CA GLY A 468 21.50 4.20 -5.71
C GLY A 468 21.12 5.61 -6.14
N ASN A 469 19.85 5.92 -6.31
CA ASN A 469 19.36 7.27 -6.66
C ASN A 469 18.00 7.62 -6.05
N ARG A 470 17.50 6.76 -5.15
CA ARG A 470 16.22 6.89 -4.49
C ARG A 470 16.19 6.09 -3.19
N PHE A 471 15.22 6.36 -2.36
CA PHE A 471 14.89 5.51 -1.21
C PHE A 471 13.67 4.67 -1.53
N GLU A 472 13.71 3.41 -1.14
CA GLU A 472 12.63 2.44 -1.28
C GLU A 472 12.04 2.16 0.10
N PHE A 473 10.77 2.54 0.30
CA PHE A 473 10.03 2.27 1.52
C PHE A 473 9.22 0.99 1.35
N ARG A 474 9.77 -0.13 1.82
CA ARG A 474 9.27 -1.50 1.60
C ARG A 474 8.17 -1.91 2.57
N ALA A 475 8.02 -1.21 3.67
CA ALA A 475 7.08 -1.58 4.72
C ALA A 475 5.61 -1.18 4.42
N VAL A 476 5.36 -0.48 3.33
CA VAL A 476 3.99 -0.11 2.90
C VAL A 476 3.24 -1.36 2.44
N GLY A 477 2.00 -1.52 2.90
CA GLY A 477 1.16 -2.67 2.58
C GLY A 477 0.50 -2.58 1.20
N SER A 478 0.20 -3.73 0.60
CA SER A 478 -0.39 -3.81 -0.74
C SER A 478 -1.80 -3.22 -0.84
N GLU A 479 -2.59 -3.25 0.23
CA GLU A 479 -3.92 -2.65 0.30
C GLU A 479 -3.87 -1.14 0.57
N ALA A 480 -2.80 -0.63 1.19
CA ALA A 480 -2.70 0.75 1.64
C ALA A 480 -2.68 1.77 0.47
N ASN A 481 -3.21 2.97 0.74
CA ASN A 481 -2.93 4.13 -0.09
C ASN A 481 -1.50 4.61 0.15
N CYS A 482 -0.70 4.77 -0.92
CA CYS A 482 0.68 5.26 -0.82
C CYS A 482 0.78 6.60 -0.08
N ALA A 483 -0.24 7.45 -0.18
CA ALA A 483 -0.27 8.77 0.45
C ALA A 483 -0.06 8.69 1.97
N SER A 484 -0.56 7.65 2.65
CA SER A 484 -0.41 7.51 4.11
C SER A 484 1.05 7.59 4.55
N ALA A 485 1.93 6.82 3.92
CA ALA A 485 3.36 6.81 4.20
C ALA A 485 4.07 8.08 3.69
N LEU A 486 3.68 8.56 2.50
CA LEU A 486 4.34 9.69 1.84
C LEU A 486 4.04 11.03 2.50
N ILE A 487 2.84 11.24 3.04
CA ILE A 487 2.52 12.43 3.83
C ILE A 487 3.51 12.56 5.00
N VAL A 488 3.76 11.46 5.70
CA VAL A 488 4.70 11.45 6.84
C VAL A 488 6.14 11.66 6.37
N LEU A 489 6.58 10.90 5.36
CA LEU A 489 7.96 10.98 4.85
C LEU A 489 8.28 12.37 4.31
N ASN A 490 7.42 12.93 3.46
CA ASN A 490 7.61 14.27 2.90
C ASN A 490 7.67 15.34 3.98
N THR A 491 6.77 15.27 4.98
CA THR A 491 6.71 16.27 6.05
C THR A 491 7.95 16.17 6.96
N ALA A 492 8.38 14.96 7.30
CA ALA A 492 9.59 14.73 8.10
C ALA A 492 10.87 15.22 7.40
N VAL A 493 10.99 14.97 6.10
CA VAL A 493 12.12 15.48 5.29
C VAL A 493 12.05 17.00 5.12
N ALA A 494 10.84 17.56 4.94
CA ALA A 494 10.66 19.01 4.89
C ALA A 494 11.11 19.70 6.19
N GLU A 495 10.76 19.13 7.34
CA GLU A 495 11.21 19.64 8.63
C GLU A 495 12.73 19.56 8.77
N ALA A 496 13.35 18.43 8.41
CA ALA A 496 14.80 18.24 8.47
C ALA A 496 15.54 19.26 7.59
N LEU A 497 15.14 19.40 6.32
CA LEU A 497 15.72 20.37 5.39
C LEU A 497 15.54 21.82 5.87
N THR A 498 14.40 22.15 6.47
CA THR A 498 14.14 23.48 7.01
C THR A 498 15.06 23.78 8.19
N ASP A 499 15.23 22.83 9.11
CA ASP A 499 16.12 22.93 10.27
C ASP A 499 17.59 23.04 9.82
N PHE A 500 18.00 22.17 8.89
CA PHE A 500 19.32 22.23 8.26
C PHE A 500 19.61 23.62 7.72
N LYS A 501 18.70 24.15 6.89
CA LYS A 501 18.87 25.48 6.29
C LYS A 501 19.00 26.57 7.35
N GLN A 502 18.15 26.57 8.40
CA GLN A 502 18.21 27.55 9.48
C GLN A 502 19.54 27.54 10.20
N ARG A 503 20.11 26.36 10.46
CA ARG A 503 21.43 26.23 11.13
C ARG A 503 22.56 26.70 10.24
N VAL A 504 22.55 26.33 8.94
CA VAL A 504 23.56 26.80 7.97
C VAL A 504 23.50 28.32 7.82
N ASP A 505 22.31 28.89 7.64
CA ASP A 505 22.14 30.37 7.51
C ASP A 505 22.63 31.10 8.77
N ALA A 506 22.45 30.53 9.96
CA ALA A 506 22.95 31.12 11.22
C ALA A 506 24.47 31.14 11.29
N LEU A 507 25.16 30.09 10.83
CA LEU A 507 26.64 30.04 10.77
C LEU A 507 27.17 31.03 9.74
N ILE A 508 26.54 31.11 8.56
CA ILE A 508 26.91 32.09 7.52
C ILE A 508 26.74 33.53 8.04
N ALA A 509 25.63 33.82 8.72
CA ALA A 509 25.39 35.11 9.35
C ALA A 509 26.42 35.42 10.46
N GLY A 510 26.97 34.40 11.11
CA GLY A 510 28.10 34.47 12.05
C GLY A 510 29.46 34.71 11.41
N GLY A 511 29.54 34.78 10.06
CA GLY A 511 30.77 35.04 9.29
C GLY A 511 31.49 33.81 8.77
N GLU A 512 30.86 32.63 8.84
CA GLU A 512 31.42 31.40 8.31
C GLU A 512 31.21 31.31 6.78
N ASP A 513 32.16 30.69 6.08
CA ASP A 513 32.00 30.37 4.65
C ASP A 513 30.90 29.34 4.43
N GLN A 514 30.12 29.50 3.35
CA GLN A 514 28.93 28.67 3.06
C GLN A 514 29.27 27.17 3.03
N THR A 515 30.34 26.76 2.37
CA THR A 515 30.72 25.35 2.25
C THR A 515 31.15 24.79 3.61
N SER A 516 31.88 25.54 4.39
CA SER A 516 32.27 25.18 5.77
C SER A 516 31.06 25.03 6.68
N ALA A 517 30.12 25.97 6.64
CA ALA A 517 28.89 25.92 7.41
C ALA A 517 28.03 24.68 7.06
N ILE A 518 27.89 24.36 5.77
CA ILE A 518 27.20 23.15 5.31
C ILE A 518 27.88 21.90 5.87
N ILE A 519 29.20 21.81 5.80
CA ILE A 519 29.96 20.64 6.25
C ILE A 519 29.83 20.47 7.77
N ASP A 520 29.88 21.55 8.53
CA ASP A 520 29.77 21.46 9.99
C ASP A 520 28.39 20.98 10.45
N VAL A 521 27.31 21.49 9.84
CA VAL A 521 25.95 21.04 10.12
C VAL A 521 25.76 19.57 9.71
N ILE A 522 26.23 19.17 8.52
CA ILE A 522 26.12 17.79 8.05
C ILE A 522 26.88 16.81 8.94
N ARG A 523 28.06 17.18 9.44
CA ARG A 523 28.80 16.33 10.39
C ARG A 523 28.03 16.07 11.68
N GLU A 524 27.37 17.08 12.19
CA GLU A 524 26.52 16.92 13.37
C GLU A 524 25.34 15.96 13.05
N ASP A 525 24.69 16.16 11.92
CA ASP A 525 23.54 15.36 11.52
C ASP A 525 23.92 13.90 11.16
N ILE A 526 25.08 13.65 10.58
CA ILE A 526 25.62 12.30 10.37
C ILE A 526 25.76 11.55 11.70
N ARG A 527 26.27 12.22 12.76
CA ARG A 527 26.38 11.61 14.10
C ARG A 527 25.00 11.28 14.68
N ARG A 528 24.02 12.14 14.51
CA ARG A 528 22.66 11.96 15.02
C ARG A 528 21.92 10.87 14.26
N CYS A 529 21.91 10.91 12.93
CA CYS A 529 21.19 9.94 12.12
C CYS A 529 21.92 8.58 12.02
N ARG A 530 23.12 8.43 12.57
CA ARG A 530 23.82 7.14 12.67
C ARG A 530 22.97 6.07 13.36
N LEU A 531 22.13 6.48 14.30
CA LEU A 531 21.28 5.57 15.07
C LEU A 531 20.22 4.85 14.22
N ILE A 532 19.79 5.45 13.08
CA ILE A 532 18.81 4.83 12.17
C ILE A 532 19.45 3.88 11.17
N ARG A 533 20.78 3.98 10.93
CA ARG A 533 21.48 3.17 9.92
C ARG A 533 21.68 1.74 10.42
N PHE A 534 21.30 0.77 9.59
CA PHE A 534 21.49 -0.65 9.89
C PHE A 534 21.63 -1.49 8.61
N ASP A 535 22.75 -2.20 8.49
CA ASP A 535 23.09 -3.01 7.31
C ASP A 535 23.00 -4.54 7.59
N GLY A 536 22.57 -4.94 8.78
CA GLY A 536 22.53 -6.34 9.23
C GLY A 536 21.19 -7.05 9.01
N ASN A 537 21.03 -8.21 9.66
CA ASN A 537 19.80 -9.00 9.63
C ASN A 537 18.72 -8.36 10.50
N GLY A 538 17.69 -7.77 9.88
CA GLY A 538 16.57 -7.10 10.56
C GLY A 538 15.65 -8.03 11.35
N TYR A 539 15.71 -9.34 11.16
CA TYR A 539 14.86 -10.33 11.88
C TYR A 539 15.45 -10.79 13.20
N SER A 540 16.73 -10.55 13.44
CA SER A 540 17.41 -11.10 14.62
C SER A 540 16.94 -10.46 15.93
N ASP A 541 16.96 -11.23 17.01
CA ASP A 541 16.62 -10.71 18.35
C ASP A 541 17.71 -9.74 18.86
N GLU A 542 18.95 -9.92 18.42
CA GLU A 542 20.05 -8.98 18.68
C GLU A 542 19.75 -7.61 18.08
N TRP A 543 19.17 -7.56 16.87
CA TRP A 543 18.75 -6.31 16.27
C TRP A 543 17.63 -5.63 17.06
N LYS A 544 16.61 -6.38 17.48
CA LYS A 544 15.53 -5.82 18.31
C LYS A 544 16.06 -5.17 19.59
N ALA A 545 16.98 -5.88 20.28
CA ALA A 545 17.63 -5.35 21.47
C ALA A 545 18.51 -4.11 21.18
N GLU A 546 19.23 -4.11 20.06
CA GLU A 546 20.04 -2.99 19.61
C GLU A 546 19.19 -1.80 19.21
N ALA A 547 18.11 -1.98 18.47
CA ALA A 547 17.18 -0.93 18.07
C ALA A 547 16.57 -0.23 19.29
N ALA A 548 16.18 -0.98 20.32
CA ALA A 548 15.70 -0.42 21.58
C ALA A 548 16.77 0.42 22.29
N ARG A 549 18.04 -0.05 22.32
CA ARG A 549 19.16 0.71 22.88
C ARG A 549 19.46 2.01 22.11
N ARG A 550 19.20 2.03 20.80
CA ARG A 550 19.33 3.21 19.94
C ARG A 550 18.15 4.17 20.06
N GLY A 551 17.12 3.82 20.83
CA GLY A 551 15.90 4.62 20.99
C GLY A 551 14.96 4.58 19.81
N LEU A 552 15.09 3.56 18.92
CA LEU A 552 14.14 3.35 17.82
C LEU A 552 12.84 2.77 18.35
N ASP A 553 11.73 3.07 17.67
CA ASP A 553 10.43 2.57 18.05
C ASP A 553 10.30 1.06 17.78
N CYS A 554 10.17 0.28 18.84
CA CYS A 554 10.04 -1.17 18.81
C CYS A 554 8.63 -1.65 19.19
N GLU A 555 7.62 -0.76 19.29
CA GLU A 555 6.25 -1.15 19.58
C GLU A 555 5.71 -2.14 18.55
N ALA A 556 5.18 -3.26 18.99
CA ALA A 556 4.65 -4.31 18.13
C ALA A 556 3.11 -4.26 18.00
N SER A 557 2.43 -3.65 18.96
CA SER A 557 0.98 -3.53 18.96
C SER A 557 0.52 -2.47 17.95
N CYS A 558 -0.18 -2.89 16.91
CA CYS A 558 -0.69 -2.00 15.88
C CYS A 558 -1.50 -0.81 16.45
N PRO A 559 -2.50 -1.00 17.33
CA PRO A 559 -3.25 0.14 17.88
C PRO A 559 -2.40 1.07 18.75
N LEU A 560 -1.35 0.60 19.42
CA LEU A 560 -0.44 1.44 20.20
C LEU A 560 0.52 2.23 19.28
N CYS A 561 0.91 1.69 18.13
CA CYS A 561 1.69 2.45 17.13
C CYS A 561 0.97 3.74 16.69
N PHE A 562 -0.35 3.74 16.63
CA PHE A 562 -1.12 4.91 16.21
C PHE A 562 -1.01 6.09 17.19
N ASP A 563 -0.63 5.87 18.45
CA ASP A 563 -0.40 6.94 19.42
C ASP A 563 0.64 7.95 18.92
N ARG A 564 1.59 7.53 18.06
CA ARG A 564 2.64 8.39 17.49
C ARG A 564 2.11 9.56 16.67
N TYR A 565 0.90 9.48 16.14
CA TYR A 565 0.26 10.62 15.46
C TYR A 565 -0.06 11.77 16.42
N LEU A 566 -0.22 11.48 17.72
CA LEU A 566 -0.58 12.45 18.76
C LEU A 566 0.60 12.85 19.65
N ASP A 567 1.81 12.37 19.36
CA ASP A 567 3.00 12.81 20.05
C ASP A 567 3.20 14.32 19.86
N PRO A 568 3.58 15.07 20.89
CA PRO A 568 3.76 16.53 20.79
C PRO A 568 4.72 16.97 19.68
N GLU A 569 5.74 16.18 19.38
CA GLU A 569 6.70 16.45 18.30
C GLU A 569 6.07 16.26 16.93
N THR A 570 5.24 15.23 16.75
CA THR A 570 4.48 14.99 15.53
C THR A 570 3.52 16.14 15.24
N ILE A 571 2.74 16.55 16.23
CA ILE A 571 1.79 17.66 16.08
C ILE A 571 2.55 18.93 15.68
N ARG A 572 3.63 19.28 16.39
CA ARG A 572 4.46 20.45 16.03
C ARG A 572 5.01 20.39 14.62
N MET A 573 5.48 19.22 14.17
CA MET A 573 6.00 19.02 12.80
C MET A 573 4.91 19.32 11.76
N PHE A 574 3.75 18.71 11.90
CA PHE A 574 2.66 18.88 10.94
C PHE A 574 2.12 20.32 10.91
N GLU A 575 1.96 20.95 12.06
CA GLU A 575 1.52 22.35 12.16
C GLU A 575 2.59 23.31 11.60
N LYS A 576 3.87 23.12 11.96
CA LYS A 576 5.00 23.92 11.45
C LYS A 576 5.12 23.86 9.93
N MET A 577 4.90 22.69 9.36
CA MET A 577 4.96 22.47 7.90
C MET A 577 3.62 22.78 7.20
N ASN A 578 2.60 23.21 7.93
CA ASN A 578 1.27 23.53 7.43
C ASN A 578 0.60 22.37 6.63
N VAL A 579 0.82 21.13 7.09
CA VAL A 579 0.29 19.93 6.43
C VAL A 579 -1.02 19.48 7.06
N MET A 580 -1.06 19.34 8.37
CA MET A 580 -2.26 18.97 9.14
C MET A 580 -2.29 19.73 10.46
N SER A 581 -3.49 20.09 10.89
CA SER A 581 -3.76 20.62 12.23
C SER A 581 -3.84 19.49 13.26
N ARG A 582 -3.78 19.85 14.54
CA ARG A 582 -4.01 18.91 15.65
C ARG A 582 -5.35 18.20 15.53
N SER A 583 -6.42 18.92 15.21
CA SER A 583 -7.77 18.35 15.07
C SER A 583 -7.87 17.34 13.93
N GLU A 584 -7.19 17.59 12.80
CA GLU A 584 -7.10 16.63 11.70
C GLU A 584 -6.33 15.37 12.10
N LEU A 585 -5.24 15.50 12.87
CA LEU A 585 -4.48 14.35 13.37
C LEU A 585 -5.28 13.51 14.37
N GLU A 586 -5.97 14.14 15.31
CA GLU A 586 -6.85 13.48 16.28
C GLU A 586 -7.95 12.69 15.58
N ALA A 587 -8.66 13.33 14.65
CA ALA A 587 -9.74 12.70 13.89
C ALA A 587 -9.26 11.52 13.03
N ARG A 588 -8.14 11.66 12.34
CA ARG A 588 -7.55 10.57 11.52
C ARG A 588 -7.11 9.40 12.38
N ASN A 589 -6.62 9.68 13.57
CA ASN A 589 -6.20 8.63 14.49
C ASN A 589 -7.40 7.86 15.06
N GLU A 590 -8.50 8.54 15.37
CA GLU A 590 -9.76 7.88 15.73
C GLU A 590 -10.26 6.96 14.61
N VAL A 591 -10.23 7.43 13.35
CA VAL A 591 -10.58 6.60 12.19
C VAL A 591 -9.69 5.36 12.09
N LYS A 592 -8.38 5.47 12.37
CA LYS A 592 -7.46 4.31 12.36
C LYS A 592 -7.84 3.28 13.43
N TRP A 593 -8.11 3.69 14.67
CA TRP A 593 -8.52 2.78 15.75
C TRP A 593 -9.88 2.13 15.45
N GLU A 594 -10.83 2.92 14.96
CA GLU A 594 -12.16 2.41 14.59
C GLU A 594 -12.06 1.38 13.45
N THR A 595 -11.30 1.67 12.40
CA THR A 595 -11.08 0.77 11.27
C THR A 595 -10.40 -0.51 11.71
N TYR A 596 -9.36 -0.42 12.55
CA TYR A 596 -8.70 -1.58 13.14
C TYR A 596 -9.69 -2.47 13.90
N THR A 597 -10.46 -1.88 14.79
CA THR A 597 -11.47 -2.59 15.58
C THR A 597 -12.50 -3.29 14.70
N LYS A 598 -13.02 -2.59 13.68
CA LYS A 598 -14.05 -3.13 12.76
C LYS A 598 -13.51 -4.30 11.95
N LYS A 599 -12.28 -4.22 11.42
CA LYS A 599 -11.67 -5.34 10.67
C LYS A 599 -11.57 -6.59 11.55
N ILE A 600 -10.96 -6.49 12.72
CA ILE A 600 -10.85 -7.65 13.64
C ILE A 600 -12.22 -8.14 14.11
N GLN A 601 -13.19 -7.27 14.32
CA GLN A 601 -14.55 -7.66 14.66
C GLN A 601 -15.23 -8.49 13.56
N ILE A 602 -15.06 -8.09 12.29
CA ILE A 602 -15.57 -8.82 11.13
C ILE A 602 -14.92 -10.21 11.08
N GLU A 603 -13.59 -10.28 11.15
CA GLU A 603 -12.87 -11.55 11.17
C GLU A 603 -13.33 -12.49 12.29
N ALA A 604 -13.44 -11.98 13.51
CA ALA A 604 -13.89 -12.76 14.65
C ALA A 604 -15.31 -13.33 14.46
N ARG A 605 -16.21 -12.56 13.85
CA ARG A 605 -17.58 -13.01 13.55
C ARG A 605 -17.60 -14.05 12.44
N VAL A 606 -16.85 -13.86 11.39
CA VAL A 606 -16.74 -14.82 10.27
C VAL A 606 -16.11 -16.12 10.75
N MET A 607 -15.07 -16.07 11.60
CA MET A 607 -14.48 -17.27 12.21
C MET A 607 -15.50 -18.05 13.04
N GLY A 608 -16.33 -17.36 13.85
CA GLY A 608 -17.39 -17.99 14.61
C GLY A 608 -18.43 -18.67 13.72
N ASP A 609 -18.90 -17.99 12.68
CA ASP A 609 -19.86 -18.53 11.71
C ASP A 609 -19.33 -19.78 11.01
N LEU A 610 -18.13 -19.70 10.43
CA LEU A 610 -17.51 -20.82 9.74
C LEU A 610 -17.24 -22.02 10.68
N SER A 611 -16.80 -21.76 11.90
CA SER A 611 -16.56 -22.81 12.90
C SER A 611 -17.84 -23.60 13.21
N MET A 612 -18.93 -22.89 13.48
CA MET A 612 -20.19 -23.49 13.91
C MET A 612 -20.98 -24.11 12.75
N ASN A 613 -20.95 -23.51 11.56
CA ASN A 613 -21.80 -23.92 10.44
C ASN A 613 -21.11 -24.80 9.41
N HIS A 614 -19.77 -24.80 9.37
CA HIS A 614 -19.00 -25.61 8.41
C HIS A 614 -18.08 -26.62 9.08
N ILE A 615 -17.25 -26.21 10.04
CA ILE A 615 -16.17 -27.07 10.56
C ILE A 615 -16.69 -28.13 11.53
N ILE A 616 -17.42 -27.73 12.58
CA ILE A 616 -17.94 -28.64 13.59
C ILE A 616 -18.88 -29.70 12.97
N PRO A 617 -19.87 -29.33 12.11
CA PRO A 617 -20.75 -30.31 11.50
C PRO A 617 -20.00 -31.34 10.65
N VAL A 618 -19.00 -30.92 9.89
CA VAL A 618 -18.21 -31.82 9.06
C VAL A 618 -17.34 -32.77 9.89
N ALA A 619 -16.70 -32.25 10.93
CA ALA A 619 -15.87 -33.05 11.85
C ALA A 619 -16.73 -34.10 12.59
N THR A 620 -17.88 -33.71 13.10
CA THR A 620 -18.84 -34.59 13.77
C THR A 620 -19.41 -35.65 12.82
N HIS A 621 -19.70 -35.28 11.57
CA HIS A 621 -20.14 -36.26 10.56
C HIS A 621 -19.08 -37.33 10.30
N TYR A 622 -17.81 -36.94 10.14
CA TYR A 622 -16.70 -37.87 9.95
C TYR A 622 -16.50 -38.75 11.18
N GLN A 623 -16.57 -38.19 12.38
CA GLN A 623 -16.51 -38.91 13.64
C GLN A 623 -17.60 -40.00 13.71
N SER A 624 -18.83 -39.67 13.36
CA SER A 624 -19.96 -40.63 13.32
C SER A 624 -19.71 -41.77 12.32
N ARG A 625 -19.12 -41.48 11.15
CA ARG A 625 -18.73 -42.49 10.16
C ARG A 625 -17.67 -43.47 10.72
N LEU A 626 -16.66 -42.94 11.42
CA LEU A 626 -15.63 -43.75 12.08
C LEU A 626 -16.19 -44.61 13.21
N ALA A 627 -17.13 -44.06 14.02
CA ALA A 627 -17.78 -44.79 15.10
C ALA A 627 -18.60 -45.97 14.56
N LYS A 628 -19.36 -45.77 13.49
CA LYS A 628 -20.07 -46.88 12.81
C LYS A 628 -19.14 -47.93 12.25
N ASN A 629 -17.95 -47.55 11.74
CA ASN A 629 -16.95 -48.52 11.31
C ASN A 629 -16.42 -49.35 12.50
N VAL A 630 -16.13 -48.73 13.64
CA VAL A 630 -15.66 -49.40 14.83
C VAL A 630 -16.69 -50.44 15.32
N GLU A 631 -17.97 -50.04 15.35
CA GLU A 631 -19.10 -50.94 15.72
C GLU A 631 -19.21 -52.11 14.74
N GLY A 632 -19.16 -51.86 13.44
CA GLY A 632 -19.16 -52.92 12.41
C GLY A 632 -18.04 -53.91 12.53
N MET A 633 -16.81 -53.43 12.83
CA MET A 633 -15.63 -54.28 13.03
C MET A 633 -15.77 -55.15 14.29
N PHE A 634 -16.39 -54.64 15.38
CA PHE A 634 -16.68 -55.42 16.57
C PHE A 634 -17.72 -56.52 16.30
N ASN A 635 -18.70 -56.23 15.48
CA ASN A 635 -19.75 -57.21 15.10
C ASN A 635 -19.17 -58.33 14.21
N VAL A 636 -18.21 -58.06 13.34
CA VAL A 636 -17.59 -59.05 12.43
C VAL A 636 -16.51 -59.90 13.14
N PHE A 637 -15.60 -59.25 13.90
CA PHE A 637 -14.40 -59.88 14.45
C PHE A 637 -14.46 -60.15 15.97
N GLY A 638 -15.53 -59.76 16.62
CA GLY A 638 -15.66 -59.82 18.08
C GLY A 638 -14.84 -58.74 18.80
N ARG A 639 -15.05 -58.59 20.12
CA ARG A 639 -14.48 -57.49 20.91
C ARG A 639 -12.94 -57.50 20.96
N LYS A 640 -12.27 -58.66 21.04
CA LYS A 640 -10.83 -58.72 21.23
C LYS A 640 -10.07 -58.31 19.96
N GLU A 641 -10.43 -58.92 18.85
CA GLU A 641 -9.79 -58.62 17.55
C GLU A 641 -10.26 -57.30 17.00
N GLY A 642 -11.55 -57.00 17.07
CA GLY A 642 -12.16 -55.71 16.66
C GLY A 642 -11.49 -54.51 17.34
N LYS A 643 -11.16 -54.61 18.66
CA LYS A 643 -10.44 -53.59 19.39
C LYS A 643 -9.02 -53.34 18.83
N ALA A 644 -8.30 -54.39 18.46
CA ALA A 644 -6.98 -54.28 17.90
C ALA A 644 -7.04 -53.60 16.50
N LEU A 645 -7.93 -54.05 15.64
CA LEU A 645 -8.11 -53.55 14.27
C LEU A 645 -8.61 -52.08 14.20
N THR A 646 -9.37 -51.64 15.18
CA THR A 646 -9.96 -50.30 15.24
C THR A 646 -9.22 -49.30 16.12
N ALA A 647 -8.10 -49.67 16.72
CA ALA A 647 -7.36 -48.80 17.65
C ALA A 647 -7.03 -47.43 17.07
N ARG A 648 -6.67 -47.36 15.80
CA ARG A 648 -6.40 -46.12 15.09
C ARG A 648 -7.68 -45.27 14.95
N ASN A 649 -8.79 -45.88 14.55
CA ASN A 649 -10.06 -45.16 14.37
C ASN A 649 -10.57 -44.59 15.71
N VAL A 650 -10.43 -45.34 16.79
CA VAL A 650 -10.78 -44.86 18.14
C VAL A 650 -9.90 -43.68 18.56
N LYS A 651 -8.61 -43.67 18.22
CA LYS A 651 -7.72 -42.52 18.46
C LYS A 651 -8.20 -41.29 17.70
N ILE A 652 -8.52 -41.42 16.41
CA ILE A 652 -9.01 -40.33 15.58
C ILE A 652 -10.36 -39.79 16.11
N ILE A 653 -11.30 -40.69 16.48
CA ILE A 653 -12.62 -40.31 17.07
C ILE A 653 -12.40 -39.41 18.30
N ARG A 654 -11.46 -39.81 19.18
CA ARG A 654 -11.15 -39.05 20.39
C ARG A 654 -10.55 -37.71 20.07
N GLU A 655 -9.59 -37.65 19.16
CA GLU A 655 -8.93 -36.42 18.74
C GLU A 655 -9.93 -35.43 18.11
N ILE A 656 -10.86 -35.92 17.27
CA ILE A 656 -11.93 -35.07 16.72
C ILE A 656 -12.81 -34.51 17.85
N ALA A 657 -13.22 -35.33 18.82
CA ALA A 657 -14.06 -34.87 19.95
C ALA A 657 -13.35 -33.79 20.78
N GLU A 658 -12.06 -34.00 21.10
CA GLU A 658 -11.26 -33.04 21.88
C GLU A 658 -11.10 -31.72 21.14
N ARG A 659 -10.76 -31.75 19.83
CA ARG A 659 -10.60 -30.52 19.03
C ARG A 659 -11.91 -29.79 18.82
N THR A 660 -13.00 -30.50 18.54
CA THR A 660 -14.33 -29.91 18.40
C THR A 660 -14.75 -29.17 19.68
N GLN A 661 -14.53 -29.80 20.84
CA GLN A 661 -14.81 -29.16 22.14
C GLN A 661 -13.94 -27.91 22.35
N LEU A 662 -12.65 -27.96 21.99
CA LEU A 662 -11.75 -26.79 22.10
C LEU A 662 -12.17 -25.65 21.15
N ILE A 663 -12.69 -25.97 19.97
CA ILE A 663 -13.24 -24.96 19.04
C ILE A 663 -14.51 -24.34 19.64
N GLU A 664 -15.47 -25.14 20.12
CA GLU A 664 -16.71 -24.65 20.73
C GLU A 664 -16.43 -23.71 21.90
N THR A 665 -15.61 -24.17 22.87
CA THR A 665 -15.17 -23.35 24.00
C THR A 665 -14.43 -22.10 23.57
N GLY A 666 -13.53 -22.21 22.58
CA GLY A 666 -12.77 -21.09 22.03
C GLY A 666 -13.66 -20.05 21.37
N ILE A 667 -14.72 -20.46 20.66
CA ILE A 667 -15.70 -19.55 20.07
C ILE A 667 -16.56 -18.86 21.15
N GLU A 668 -16.98 -19.57 22.20
CA GLU A 668 -17.69 -18.95 23.33
C GLU A 668 -16.82 -17.86 23.98
N GLU A 669 -15.55 -18.18 24.29
CA GLU A 669 -14.58 -17.21 24.82
C GLU A 669 -14.34 -16.03 23.89
N LEU A 670 -14.27 -16.27 22.58
CA LEU A 670 -14.09 -15.24 21.55
C LEU A 670 -15.28 -14.28 21.51
N VAL A 671 -16.49 -14.81 21.55
CA VAL A 671 -17.74 -14.03 21.59
C VAL A 671 -17.79 -13.17 22.85
N ASP A 672 -17.44 -13.72 24.00
CA ASP A 672 -17.46 -12.97 25.27
C ASP A 672 -16.39 -11.89 25.32
N ALA A 673 -15.15 -12.17 24.88
CA ALA A 673 -14.08 -11.16 24.76
C ALA A 673 -14.53 -10.00 23.85
N ARG A 674 -15.11 -10.31 22.69
CA ARG A 674 -15.65 -9.31 21.77
C ARG A 674 -16.77 -8.48 22.38
N LYS A 675 -17.70 -9.10 23.11
CA LYS A 675 -18.78 -8.37 23.83
C LYS A 675 -18.23 -7.44 24.91
N VAL A 676 -17.19 -7.86 25.63
CA VAL A 676 -16.53 -7.02 26.64
C VAL A 676 -15.85 -5.84 25.97
N ALA A 677 -15.03 -6.07 24.93
CA ALA A 677 -14.35 -5.01 24.19
C ALA A 677 -15.33 -3.99 23.56
N ASN A 678 -16.48 -4.45 23.05
CA ASN A 678 -17.50 -3.58 22.45
C ASN A 678 -18.18 -2.62 23.44
N ARG A 679 -18.11 -2.88 24.76
CA ARG A 679 -18.65 -1.97 25.78
C ARG A 679 -17.74 -0.77 26.05
N ILE A 680 -16.49 -0.83 25.62
CA ILE A 680 -15.54 0.26 25.76
C ILE A 680 -15.94 1.36 24.78
N GLN A 681 -16.09 2.60 25.27
CA GLN A 681 -16.51 3.74 24.44
C GLN A 681 -15.33 4.43 23.76
N ASN A 682 -14.18 4.46 24.41
CA ASN A 682 -12.98 5.05 23.83
C ASN A 682 -12.42 4.14 22.71
N GLU A 683 -12.27 4.67 21.51
CA GLU A 683 -11.88 3.88 20.32
C GLU A 683 -10.45 3.31 20.46
N ARG A 684 -9.53 4.06 21.05
CA ARG A 684 -8.16 3.56 21.31
C ARG A 684 -8.17 2.36 22.27
N GLU A 685 -8.82 2.51 23.42
CA GLU A 685 -8.89 1.44 24.43
C GLU A 685 -9.60 0.21 23.87
N LYS A 686 -10.65 0.42 23.07
CA LYS A 686 -11.37 -0.65 22.37
C LYS A 686 -10.45 -1.39 21.40
N ALA A 687 -9.68 -0.68 20.57
CA ALA A 687 -8.73 -1.25 19.63
C ALA A 687 -7.64 -2.07 20.34
N VAL A 688 -7.10 -1.56 21.46
CA VAL A 688 -6.15 -2.28 22.31
C VAL A 688 -6.78 -3.55 22.90
N ALA A 689 -8.01 -3.47 23.39
CA ALA A 689 -8.72 -4.64 23.92
C ALA A 689 -8.96 -5.71 22.83
N TYR A 690 -9.27 -5.30 21.60
CA TYR A 690 -9.36 -6.23 20.46
C TYR A 690 -8.03 -6.90 20.16
N HIS A 691 -6.94 -6.15 20.14
CA HIS A 691 -5.59 -6.68 19.93
C HIS A 691 -5.21 -7.69 21.03
N ASP A 692 -5.35 -7.30 22.29
CA ASP A 692 -4.82 -8.08 23.41
C ASP A 692 -5.68 -9.27 23.80
N THR A 693 -7.01 -9.21 23.56
CA THR A 693 -7.94 -10.22 24.08
C THR A 693 -8.69 -10.98 23.00
N VAL A 694 -8.98 -10.38 21.85
CA VAL A 694 -9.76 -11.02 20.77
C VAL A 694 -8.84 -11.81 19.83
N ILE A 695 -7.79 -11.19 19.29
CA ILE A 695 -6.86 -11.85 18.35
C ILE A 695 -6.26 -13.15 18.94
N PRO A 696 -5.72 -13.19 20.17
CA PRO A 696 -5.15 -14.44 20.69
C PRO A 696 -6.14 -15.60 20.81
N LYS A 697 -7.44 -15.29 20.93
CA LYS A 697 -8.49 -16.31 20.94
C LYS A 697 -8.79 -16.81 19.53
N MET A 698 -8.77 -15.92 18.55
CA MET A 698 -8.89 -16.31 17.13
C MET A 698 -7.76 -17.27 16.74
N ASP A 699 -6.51 -16.98 17.12
CA ASP A 699 -5.35 -17.83 16.81
C ASP A 699 -5.49 -19.22 17.42
N LYS A 700 -5.98 -19.31 18.66
CA LYS A 700 -6.24 -20.61 19.32
C LYS A 700 -7.30 -21.43 18.59
N VAL A 701 -8.39 -20.79 18.17
CA VAL A 701 -9.47 -21.45 17.41
C VAL A 701 -8.93 -21.92 16.05
N ARG A 702 -8.23 -21.04 15.32
CA ARG A 702 -7.59 -21.37 14.04
C ARG A 702 -6.72 -22.61 14.15
N TYR A 703 -5.84 -22.66 15.13
CA TYR A 703 -4.95 -23.81 15.35
C TYR A 703 -5.71 -25.14 15.44
N GLN A 704 -6.84 -25.19 16.14
CA GLN A 704 -7.63 -26.42 16.27
C GLN A 704 -8.29 -26.79 14.94
N ILE A 705 -8.79 -25.82 14.20
CA ILE A 705 -9.43 -26.03 12.89
C ILE A 705 -8.40 -26.57 11.87
N ASP A 706 -7.22 -25.96 11.80
CA ASP A 706 -6.16 -26.36 10.88
C ASP A 706 -5.68 -27.79 11.16
N LYS A 707 -5.70 -28.23 12.42
CA LYS A 707 -5.46 -29.63 12.78
C LYS A 707 -6.59 -30.57 12.38
N LEU A 708 -7.86 -30.14 12.46
CA LEU A 708 -8.99 -30.93 11.96
C LEU A 708 -8.95 -31.10 10.44
N GLU A 709 -8.48 -30.10 9.69
CA GLU A 709 -8.31 -30.18 8.23
C GLU A 709 -7.41 -31.34 7.78
N LEU A 710 -6.42 -31.71 8.61
CA LEU A 710 -5.52 -32.85 8.36
C LEU A 710 -6.15 -34.21 8.67
N ILE A 711 -7.14 -34.25 9.54
CA ILE A 711 -7.70 -35.48 10.11
C ILE A 711 -9.00 -35.87 9.38
N VAL A 712 -9.84 -34.90 9.10
CA VAL A 712 -11.17 -35.12 8.49
C VAL A 712 -10.99 -35.59 7.05
N ALA A 713 -11.79 -36.59 6.65
CA ALA A 713 -11.76 -37.11 5.29
C ALA A 713 -11.94 -35.99 4.27
N ASP A 714 -11.09 -35.98 3.28
CA ASP A 714 -10.99 -34.90 2.28
C ASP A 714 -12.31 -34.69 1.51
N GLU A 715 -13.04 -35.78 1.24
CA GLU A 715 -14.34 -35.76 0.58
C GLU A 715 -15.44 -35.06 1.38
N LEU A 716 -15.28 -34.91 2.68
CA LEU A 716 -16.24 -34.25 3.57
C LEU A 716 -15.88 -32.78 3.83
N TRP A 717 -14.60 -32.42 3.72
CA TRP A 717 -14.14 -31.06 3.97
C TRP A 717 -14.70 -30.07 2.93
N THR A 718 -15.44 -29.07 3.38
CA THR A 718 -16.25 -28.22 2.51
C THR A 718 -15.51 -27.00 1.95
N LEU A 719 -14.46 -26.52 2.65
CA LEU A 719 -13.75 -25.32 2.24
C LEU A 719 -12.59 -25.66 1.30
N PRO A 720 -12.36 -24.91 0.21
CA PRO A 720 -11.14 -25.04 -0.61
C PRO A 720 -9.87 -24.93 0.24
N LYS A 721 -8.94 -25.85 0.02
CA LYS A 721 -7.66 -25.93 0.75
C LYS A 721 -6.59 -25.05 0.05
N TYR A 722 -5.50 -24.73 0.75
CA TYR A 722 -4.41 -23.93 0.20
C TYR A 722 -3.83 -24.52 -1.09
N ARG A 723 -3.70 -25.85 -1.18
CA ARG A 723 -3.25 -26.52 -2.42
C ARG A 723 -4.13 -26.26 -3.63
N GLU A 724 -5.39 -25.87 -3.44
CA GLU A 724 -6.34 -25.56 -4.50
C GLU A 724 -6.38 -24.05 -4.80
N LEU A 725 -6.26 -23.23 -3.74
CA LEU A 725 -6.31 -21.78 -3.84
C LEU A 725 -5.04 -21.18 -4.46
N LEU A 726 -3.87 -21.74 -4.14
CA LEU A 726 -2.57 -21.15 -4.46
C LEU A 726 -2.02 -21.56 -5.84
N PHE A 727 -2.46 -22.69 -6.41
CA PHE A 727 -1.90 -23.19 -7.66
C PHE A 727 -2.86 -22.92 -8.82
N ILE A 728 -2.72 -21.75 -9.44
CA ILE A 728 -3.43 -21.35 -10.66
C ILE A 728 -2.86 -22.17 -11.84
N ARG A 729 -3.73 -22.87 -12.56
CA ARG A 729 -3.37 -23.71 -13.70
C ARG A 729 -3.97 -23.21 -15.01
#